data_52ca44a1aa0d072a77db9643c3fdc53a
#
_entry.id   52ca44a1aa0d072a77db9643c3fdc53a
#
_cell.length_a   1.000
_cell.length_b   1.000
_cell.length_c   1.000
_cell.angle_alpha   90.00
_cell.angle_beta   90.00
_cell.angle_gamma   90.00
#
_symmetry.space_group_name_H-M   'P 1'
#
loop_
_entity.id
_entity.type
_entity.pdbx_description
1 polymer ?
#
loop_
_entity_poly.entity_id
_entity_poly.type
_entity_poly.pdbx_seq_one_letter_code
_entity_poly.pdbx_strand_id
1 'polypeptide(L)'
;MQESSPKKQKGRGYRLRQASARDRLDTGVRSVCSKLGVAAVVVAAAIVIHSLYVIQIKNGATYRQYAAQQQLMDTTIKATRGEIYDASGITLASTSVVWTIWADPSYSSILYTSQTAADGTVTKTLDPAMCAEVSRELTLRLLSGDGESLDAVDTSSDAYQQQYQTVYDALSKTDAAYVTLATKVNNAVKLSIEQYVTAFNKAHKKATDTSRKGRISVSSEKSFQRNYPYGAFAAAVLGFTDADGVGTYGLEKSYQSTLAGVDGRTITQRNAVGNAIADANATTFAAKDGSNLVLSLDVNVQEIVERYLNEAIAANTVENRGTAIVMNVKTGAILAMASKPDFDPNDPLDYSANLDYLNELVRAEPELYGIYKKDADGNEIKDENGNRILDEEADYSGYFRDIQWKNKAITELYYPGSVFKVITSAMGIDSGLANINTTFTCAGAYGVAKETYHCAGHKAHGTITLAEALRQSCNIYYIQLGQRIGSQTFYDYFDAFGFTSRTGVDLPSETNFMQYYKADQLGEVQLASSAFGQAMAITPLQMCTAVAAAVNGGYLVTPHVVDKITDSNGNVIEEVGANVRRQVISASTSDAIRQIMEYEVGNGTGGGKYAYVSGYRIGGKSGTSEQLNMDRRTDGDYKKVASFAAVLPADDPEIIVYVMLDDPNNAKTDYSSLLAAPVVGNIISEVAPYLG
;
A
#
# COMPACT_ATOMS: atom_id res chain seq x y z
N MET A 1 -41.96 -106.79 21.77
CA MET A 1 -41.68 -108.18 22.13
C MET A 1 -40.56 -108.11 23.20
N GLN A 2 -40.97 -108.65 24.33
CA GLN A 2 -40.17 -109.24 25.41
C GLN A 2 -39.09 -108.40 26.05
N GLU A 3 -39.40 -107.90 27.22
CA GLU A 3 -39.36 -108.57 28.58
C GLU A 3 -38.01 -109.17 28.95
N SER A 4 -37.38 -108.58 30.00
CA SER A 4 -37.24 -109.31 31.25
C SER A 4 -36.53 -108.44 32.31
N SER A 5 -37.20 -108.28 33.39
CA SER A 5 -36.72 -107.94 34.79
C SER A 5 -36.04 -109.16 35.41
N PRO A 6 -35.61 -109.12 36.65
CA PRO A 6 -34.75 -108.27 37.48
C PRO A 6 -33.65 -109.07 38.24
N LYS A 7 -32.73 -108.39 38.88
CA LYS A 7 -32.10 -108.98 40.11
C LYS A 7 -31.61 -107.91 41.08
N LYS A 8 -32.15 -108.02 42.33
CA LYS A 8 -31.73 -107.35 43.55
C LYS A 8 -30.30 -107.78 43.96
N GLN A 9 -29.50 -106.84 44.35
CA GLN A 9 -28.47 -107.09 45.38
C GLN A 9 -28.22 -105.93 46.30
N LYS A 10 -28.29 -106.14 47.50
CA LYS A 10 -28.03 -105.70 48.84
C LYS A 10 -27.05 -104.49 48.99
N GLY A 11 -27.39 -103.67 49.91
CA GLY A 11 -26.80 -102.50 50.39
C GLY A 11 -25.37 -102.62 51.00
N ARG A 12 -24.68 -101.51 50.83
CA ARG A 12 -23.50 -101.18 51.68
C ARG A 12 -23.68 -99.78 52.18
N GLY A 13 -23.76 -99.62 53.46
CA GLY A 13 -23.89 -98.34 54.15
C GLY A 13 -22.67 -97.43 53.93
N TYR A 14 -22.97 -96.28 53.54
CA TYR A 14 -21.93 -95.18 53.45
C TYR A 14 -21.88 -94.50 54.87
N ARG A 15 -20.68 -94.64 55.52
CA ARG A 15 -20.29 -93.84 56.63
C ARG A 15 -20.12 -92.38 56.21
N LEU A 16 -20.91 -91.49 56.74
CA LEU A 16 -20.65 -90.04 56.66
C LEU A 16 -19.28 -89.71 57.29
N ARG A 17 -18.30 -89.40 56.47
CA ARG A 17 -17.06 -88.84 56.99
C ARG A 17 -17.38 -87.39 57.45
N GLN A 18 -17.16 -87.05 58.65
CA GLN A 18 -17.14 -85.70 59.16
C GLN A 18 -15.99 -84.98 58.46
N ALA A 19 -16.33 -83.92 57.64
CA ALA A 19 -15.33 -83.02 57.01
C ALA A 19 -14.51 -82.37 58.10
N SER A 20 -13.21 -82.44 58.01
CA SER A 20 -12.27 -81.84 58.92
C SER A 20 -12.48 -80.30 58.96
N ALA A 21 -12.15 -79.69 60.11
CA ALA A 21 -12.21 -78.22 60.25
C ALA A 21 -11.40 -77.45 59.12
N ARG A 22 -10.44 -78.11 58.54
CA ARG A 22 -9.66 -77.61 57.42
C ARG A 22 -10.47 -77.51 56.12
N ASP A 23 -11.30 -78.47 55.78
CA ASP A 23 -12.16 -78.45 54.58
C ASP A 23 -13.27 -77.34 54.68
N ARG A 24 -13.74 -77.02 55.92
CA ARG A 24 -14.67 -75.91 56.10
C ARG A 24 -14.05 -74.52 56.01
N LEU A 25 -12.77 -74.40 56.43
CA LEU A 25 -12.03 -73.17 56.27
C LEU A 25 -11.69 -72.91 54.77
N ASP A 26 -11.28 -73.95 54.00
CA ASP A 26 -10.92 -73.86 52.59
C ASP A 26 -12.14 -73.51 51.72
N THR A 27 -13.34 -74.10 52.03
CA THR A 27 -14.58 -73.70 51.32
C THR A 27 -15.09 -72.30 51.68
N GLY A 28 -14.85 -71.84 52.94
CA GLY A 28 -15.13 -70.49 53.38
C GLY A 28 -14.27 -69.47 52.67
N VAL A 29 -12.94 -69.71 52.59
CA VAL A 29 -11.98 -68.85 51.92
C VAL A 29 -12.25 -68.80 50.41
N ARG A 30 -12.51 -69.92 49.75
CA ARG A 30 -12.91 -69.99 48.36
C ARG A 30 -14.21 -69.20 48.09
N SER A 31 -15.20 -69.27 48.93
CA SER A 31 -16.43 -68.51 48.82
C SER A 31 -16.22 -66.98 48.98
N VAL A 32 -15.33 -66.56 49.86
CA VAL A 32 -14.97 -65.18 50.09
C VAL A 32 -14.15 -64.64 48.86
N CYS A 33 -13.15 -65.41 48.41
CA CYS A 33 -12.38 -65.03 47.22
C CYS A 33 -13.24 -64.95 45.97
N SER A 34 -14.21 -65.87 45.80
CA SER A 34 -15.10 -65.79 44.62
C SER A 34 -16.07 -64.58 44.75
N LYS A 35 -16.56 -64.23 45.92
CA LYS A 35 -17.37 -63.02 46.13
C LYS A 35 -16.53 -61.73 45.88
N LEU A 36 -15.29 -61.68 46.33
CA LEU A 36 -14.39 -60.59 46.10
C LEU A 36 -14.07 -60.48 44.60
N GLY A 37 -13.85 -61.61 43.94
CA GLY A 37 -13.64 -61.64 42.46
C GLY A 37 -14.85 -61.10 41.70
N VAL A 38 -16.06 -61.52 42.06
CA VAL A 38 -17.30 -60.98 41.46
C VAL A 38 -17.46 -59.50 41.79
N ALA A 39 -17.19 -59.04 42.99
CA ALA A 39 -17.25 -57.64 43.37
C ALA A 39 -16.24 -56.81 42.54
N ALA A 40 -15.00 -57.30 42.35
CA ALA A 40 -13.99 -56.65 41.53
C ALA A 40 -14.42 -56.51 40.07
N VAL A 41 -15.04 -57.54 39.49
CA VAL A 41 -15.58 -57.49 38.12
C VAL A 41 -16.75 -56.50 38.00
N VAL A 42 -17.63 -56.44 39.01
CA VAL A 42 -18.73 -55.45 39.03
C VAL A 42 -18.22 -54.03 39.13
N VAL A 43 -17.20 -53.79 39.97
CA VAL A 43 -16.56 -52.48 40.08
C VAL A 43 -15.86 -52.09 38.77
N ALA A 44 -15.13 -53.02 38.15
CA ALA A 44 -14.48 -52.78 36.86
C ALA A 44 -15.54 -52.47 35.75
N ALA A 45 -16.64 -53.23 35.74
CA ALA A 45 -17.72 -52.95 34.80
C ALA A 45 -18.39 -51.57 35.04
N ALA A 46 -18.58 -51.21 36.32
CA ALA A 46 -19.12 -49.88 36.66
C ALA A 46 -18.18 -48.73 36.23
N ILE A 47 -16.86 -48.90 36.39
CA ILE A 47 -15.86 -47.94 35.90
C ILE A 47 -15.90 -47.81 34.39
N VAL A 48 -15.99 -48.92 33.66
CA VAL A 48 -16.11 -48.89 32.17
C VAL A 48 -17.40 -48.22 31.75
N ILE A 49 -18.53 -48.57 32.37
CA ILE A 49 -19.82 -47.93 32.07
C ILE A 49 -19.78 -46.42 32.36
N HIS A 50 -19.20 -46.03 33.49
CA HIS A 50 -19.02 -44.63 33.84
C HIS A 50 -18.15 -43.91 32.81
N SER A 51 -17.02 -44.52 32.42
CA SER A 51 -16.12 -43.95 31.38
C SER A 51 -16.85 -43.81 30.07
N LEU A 52 -17.61 -44.80 29.63
CA LEU A 52 -18.42 -44.74 28.43
C LEU A 52 -19.50 -43.66 28.53
N TYR A 53 -20.17 -43.52 29.68
CA TYR A 53 -21.13 -42.44 29.91
C TYR A 53 -20.47 -41.06 29.77
N VAL A 54 -19.29 -40.84 30.37
CA VAL A 54 -18.56 -39.60 30.31
C VAL A 54 -18.12 -39.30 28.87
N ILE A 55 -17.61 -40.28 28.14
CA ILE A 55 -17.12 -40.09 26.76
C ILE A 55 -18.28 -39.90 25.78
N GLN A 56 -19.33 -40.75 25.86
CA GLN A 56 -20.36 -40.77 24.82
C GLN A 56 -21.51 -39.79 25.06
N ILE A 57 -21.87 -39.55 26.33
CA ILE A 57 -23.01 -38.71 26.71
C ILE A 57 -22.57 -37.36 27.23
N LYS A 58 -21.74 -37.29 28.27
CA LYS A 58 -21.34 -36.03 28.88
C LYS A 58 -20.47 -35.18 27.94
N ASN A 59 -19.48 -35.80 27.29
CA ASN A 59 -18.53 -35.13 26.39
C ASN A 59 -18.77 -35.49 24.90
N GLY A 60 -19.83 -36.23 24.62
CA GLY A 60 -20.09 -36.76 23.28
C GLY A 60 -20.29 -35.68 22.21
N ALA A 61 -20.85 -34.51 22.54
CA ALA A 61 -20.98 -33.37 21.68
C ALA A 61 -19.59 -32.77 21.33
N THR A 62 -18.74 -32.61 22.34
CA THR A 62 -17.38 -32.07 22.20
C THR A 62 -16.50 -33.02 21.36
N TYR A 63 -16.54 -34.32 21.63
CA TYR A 63 -15.79 -35.31 20.87
C TYR A 63 -16.29 -35.43 19.41
N ARG A 64 -17.60 -35.31 19.19
CA ARG A 64 -18.14 -35.24 17.82
C ARG A 64 -17.69 -33.99 17.08
N GLN A 65 -17.61 -32.85 17.78
CA GLN A 65 -17.09 -31.63 17.21
C GLN A 65 -15.58 -31.75 16.86
N TYR A 66 -14.75 -32.31 17.74
CA TYR A 66 -13.35 -32.59 17.45
C TYR A 66 -13.18 -33.60 16.33
N ALA A 67 -13.98 -34.65 16.27
CA ALA A 67 -13.94 -35.60 15.18
C ALA A 67 -14.34 -34.96 13.85
N ALA A 68 -15.36 -34.10 13.83
CA ALA A 68 -15.76 -33.36 12.66
C ALA A 68 -14.65 -32.40 12.21
N GLN A 69 -14.00 -31.67 13.12
CA GLN A 69 -12.86 -30.82 12.82
C GLN A 69 -11.65 -31.58 12.28
N GLN A 70 -11.41 -32.80 12.76
CA GLN A 70 -10.35 -33.67 12.26
C GLN A 70 -10.69 -34.34 10.92
N GLN A 71 -11.96 -34.51 10.60
CA GLN A 71 -12.43 -35.17 9.38
C GLN A 71 -12.71 -34.18 8.25
N LEU A 72 -12.86 -32.89 8.53
CA LEU A 72 -13.12 -31.86 7.54
C LEU A 72 -11.82 -31.15 7.17
N MET A 73 -11.64 -30.93 5.89
CA MET A 73 -10.61 -30.06 5.31
C MET A 73 -11.33 -28.84 4.73
N ASP A 74 -11.00 -27.67 5.25
CA ASP A 74 -11.48 -26.39 4.72
C ASP A 74 -10.35 -25.81 3.86
N THR A 75 -10.62 -25.67 2.57
CA THR A 75 -9.68 -25.12 1.61
C THR A 75 -10.22 -23.79 1.10
N THR A 76 -9.48 -22.71 1.30
CA THR A 76 -9.82 -21.39 0.81
C THR A 76 -9.70 -21.33 -0.70
N ILE A 77 -10.72 -20.79 -1.37
CA ILE A 77 -10.68 -20.41 -2.78
C ILE A 77 -10.45 -18.91 -2.81
N LYS A 78 -9.23 -18.49 -3.13
CA LYS A 78 -8.90 -17.07 -3.20
C LYS A 78 -9.70 -16.35 -4.27
N ALA A 79 -10.29 -15.20 -3.91
CA ALA A 79 -10.91 -14.28 -4.86
C ALA A 79 -9.83 -13.59 -5.70
N THR A 80 -10.14 -13.27 -6.94
CA THR A 80 -9.26 -12.46 -7.79
C THR A 80 -9.44 -10.99 -7.43
N ARG A 81 -8.34 -10.29 -7.20
CA ARG A 81 -8.36 -8.85 -6.94
C ARG A 81 -8.77 -8.10 -8.19
N GLY A 82 -9.68 -7.14 -8.07
CA GLY A 82 -10.15 -6.28 -9.16
C GLY A 82 -9.01 -5.50 -9.82
N GLU A 83 -9.20 -5.16 -11.08
CA GLU A 83 -8.24 -4.40 -11.87
C GLU A 83 -8.43 -2.89 -11.67
N ILE A 84 -7.39 -2.11 -11.98
CA ILE A 84 -7.43 -0.64 -11.97
C ILE A 84 -7.17 -0.17 -13.40
N TYR A 85 -8.10 0.60 -13.94
CA TYR A 85 -8.05 1.15 -15.29
C TYR A 85 -7.93 2.68 -15.24
N ASP A 86 -7.30 3.26 -16.26
CA ASP A 86 -7.37 4.70 -16.49
C ASP A 86 -8.74 5.13 -17.03
N ALA A 87 -8.91 6.42 -17.30
CA ALA A 87 -10.15 6.99 -17.85
C ALA A 87 -10.54 6.41 -19.23
N SER A 88 -9.59 5.92 -20.00
CA SER A 88 -9.76 5.34 -21.34
C SER A 88 -9.89 3.81 -21.35
N GLY A 89 -9.76 3.16 -20.18
CA GLY A 89 -9.83 1.71 -20.02
C GLY A 89 -8.47 1.01 -20.17
N ILE A 90 -7.37 1.72 -20.14
CA ILE A 90 -6.03 1.14 -20.11
C ILE A 90 -5.75 0.57 -18.73
N THR A 91 -5.25 -0.68 -18.68
CA THR A 91 -4.98 -1.36 -17.41
C THR A 91 -3.74 -0.80 -16.72
N LEU A 92 -3.91 -0.22 -15.54
CA LEU A 92 -2.85 0.32 -14.69
C LEU A 92 -2.37 -0.67 -13.62
N ALA A 93 -3.27 -1.52 -13.14
CA ALA A 93 -2.93 -2.62 -12.24
C ALA A 93 -3.79 -3.84 -12.53
N SER A 94 -3.15 -5.00 -12.65
CA SER A 94 -3.81 -6.28 -12.93
C SER A 94 -3.35 -7.36 -11.96
N THR A 95 -4.13 -8.46 -11.91
CA THR A 95 -3.81 -9.62 -11.06
C THR A 95 -3.57 -10.84 -11.91
N SER A 96 -2.33 -11.35 -11.89
CA SER A 96 -1.95 -12.58 -12.57
C SER A 96 -2.02 -13.78 -11.65
N VAL A 97 -2.48 -14.91 -12.17
CA VAL A 97 -2.42 -16.20 -11.46
C VAL A 97 -1.00 -16.74 -11.55
N VAL A 98 -0.40 -16.97 -10.41
CA VAL A 98 0.92 -17.58 -10.25
C VAL A 98 0.82 -18.76 -9.29
N TRP A 99 1.90 -19.52 -9.16
CA TRP A 99 1.94 -20.71 -8.34
C TRP A 99 3.11 -20.70 -7.39
N THR A 100 2.86 -21.14 -6.15
CA THR A 100 3.93 -21.50 -5.20
C THR A 100 4.17 -22.99 -5.34
N ILE A 101 5.39 -23.37 -5.68
CA ILE A 101 5.83 -24.77 -5.73
C ILE A 101 6.41 -25.14 -4.39
N TRP A 102 5.87 -26.16 -3.77
CA TRP A 102 6.31 -26.66 -2.47
C TRP A 102 6.48 -28.17 -2.47
N ALA A 103 7.28 -28.69 -1.55
CA ALA A 103 7.50 -30.10 -1.39
C ALA A 103 7.17 -30.56 0.04
N ASP A 104 6.82 -31.85 0.16
CA ASP A 104 6.80 -32.59 1.42
C ASP A 104 7.96 -33.57 1.44
N PRO A 105 9.14 -33.18 1.95
CA PRO A 105 10.28 -34.07 2.07
C PRO A 105 10.00 -35.28 2.97
N SER A 106 9.18 -35.11 4.01
CA SER A 106 8.84 -36.22 4.94
C SER A 106 8.07 -37.36 4.26
N TYR A 107 7.35 -37.04 3.18
CA TYR A 107 6.60 -37.97 2.35
C TYR A 107 7.29 -38.34 1.02
N SER A 108 8.46 -37.72 0.77
CA SER A 108 9.31 -37.99 -0.40
C SER A 108 10.28 -39.16 -0.13
N SER A 109 9.70 -40.35 -0.04
CA SER A 109 10.38 -41.55 0.46
C SER A 109 11.61 -42.01 -0.35
N ILE A 110 11.83 -41.49 -1.56
CA ILE A 110 12.98 -41.79 -2.38
C ILE A 110 14.22 -40.98 -1.97
N LEU A 111 14.01 -39.86 -1.25
CA LEU A 111 15.09 -38.95 -0.85
C LEU A 111 15.86 -39.46 0.39
N TYR A 112 15.36 -40.52 1.06
CA TYR A 112 15.98 -41.03 2.28
C TYR A 112 15.78 -42.53 2.48
N THR A 113 16.66 -43.15 3.24
CA THR A 113 16.46 -44.50 3.79
C THR A 113 15.97 -44.40 5.22
N SER A 114 15.03 -45.26 5.63
CA SER A 114 14.50 -45.30 6.98
C SER A 114 14.95 -46.54 7.70
N GLN A 115 15.45 -46.41 8.93
CA GLN A 115 15.76 -47.50 9.86
C GLN A 115 14.93 -47.36 11.12
N THR A 116 14.26 -48.44 11.52
CA THR A 116 13.48 -48.45 12.76
C THR A 116 14.26 -49.19 13.84
N ALA A 117 14.60 -48.52 14.92
CA ALA A 117 15.24 -49.11 16.08
C ALA A 117 14.29 -50.02 16.87
N ALA A 118 14.82 -50.86 17.78
CA ALA A 118 14.02 -51.78 18.59
C ALA A 118 13.01 -51.09 19.53
N ASP A 119 13.25 -49.81 19.85
CA ASP A 119 12.36 -48.95 20.67
C ASP A 119 11.25 -48.29 19.83
N GLY A 120 11.18 -48.54 18.51
CA GLY A 120 10.24 -47.93 17.59
C GLY A 120 10.66 -46.59 17.01
N THR A 121 11.85 -46.08 17.37
CA THR A 121 12.39 -44.82 16.81
C THR A 121 12.74 -45.02 15.32
N VAL A 122 12.25 -44.12 14.45
CA VAL A 122 12.57 -44.15 13.02
C VAL A 122 13.59 -43.08 12.73
N THR A 123 14.75 -43.52 12.26
CA THR A 123 15.82 -42.60 11.79
C THR A 123 15.82 -42.58 10.27
N LYS A 124 15.79 -41.38 9.68
CA LYS A 124 15.88 -41.13 8.25
C LYS A 124 17.29 -40.66 7.90
N THR A 125 17.88 -41.28 6.91
CA THR A 125 19.20 -40.89 6.37
C THR A 125 19.01 -40.41 4.94
N LEU A 126 19.36 -39.17 4.64
CA LEU A 126 19.28 -38.59 3.30
C LEU A 126 20.07 -39.42 2.27
N ASP A 127 19.54 -39.59 1.08
CA ASP A 127 20.29 -40.04 -0.11
C ASP A 127 20.75 -38.78 -0.89
N PRO A 128 22.00 -38.33 -0.75
CA PRO A 128 22.48 -37.09 -1.36
C PRO A 128 22.47 -37.14 -2.90
N ALA A 129 22.69 -38.33 -3.51
CA ALA A 129 22.71 -38.44 -4.95
C ALA A 129 21.31 -38.30 -5.55
N MET A 130 20.31 -38.92 -4.94
CA MET A 130 18.93 -38.81 -5.36
C MET A 130 18.39 -37.38 -5.12
N CYS A 131 18.74 -36.78 -3.97
CA CYS A 131 18.37 -35.42 -3.68
C CYS A 131 18.95 -34.42 -4.71
N ALA A 132 20.24 -34.62 -5.08
CA ALA A 132 20.91 -33.81 -6.11
C ALA A 132 20.26 -33.97 -7.51
N GLU A 133 19.91 -35.21 -7.89
CA GLU A 133 19.23 -35.49 -9.18
C GLU A 133 17.88 -34.78 -9.26
N VAL A 134 17.06 -34.95 -8.24
CA VAL A 134 15.72 -34.30 -8.17
C VAL A 134 15.83 -32.78 -8.13
N SER A 135 16.76 -32.26 -7.33
CA SER A 135 16.99 -30.81 -7.23
C SER A 135 17.40 -30.19 -8.54
N ARG A 136 18.30 -30.85 -9.29
CA ARG A 136 18.71 -30.40 -10.62
C ARG A 136 17.53 -30.31 -11.59
N GLU A 137 16.73 -31.36 -11.66
CA GLU A 137 15.61 -31.44 -12.58
C GLU A 137 14.50 -30.42 -12.28
N LEU A 138 14.25 -30.15 -10.99
CA LEU A 138 13.30 -29.12 -10.57
C LEU A 138 13.84 -27.71 -10.87
N THR A 139 15.14 -27.47 -10.60
CA THR A 139 15.78 -26.18 -10.85
C THR A 139 15.78 -25.82 -12.34
N LEU A 140 16.11 -26.78 -13.22
CA LEU A 140 16.05 -26.54 -14.67
C LEU A 140 14.67 -26.09 -15.11
N ARG A 141 13.60 -26.72 -14.63
CA ARG A 141 12.21 -26.32 -14.96
C ARG A 141 11.84 -24.97 -14.38
N LEU A 142 12.24 -24.70 -13.14
CA LEU A 142 11.95 -23.41 -12.51
C LEU A 142 12.59 -22.22 -13.25
N LEU A 143 13.77 -22.44 -13.86
CA LEU A 143 14.51 -21.38 -14.54
C LEU A 143 14.29 -21.35 -16.06
N SER A 144 13.68 -22.35 -16.67
CA SER A 144 13.44 -22.39 -18.12
C SER A 144 12.42 -21.34 -18.61
N GLY A 145 11.63 -20.75 -17.72
CA GLY A 145 10.61 -19.76 -18.03
C GLY A 145 9.35 -20.36 -18.69
N ASP A 146 9.49 -21.32 -19.59
CA ASP A 146 8.40 -22.06 -20.26
C ASP A 146 8.18 -23.48 -19.70
N GLY A 147 9.09 -23.96 -18.87
CA GLY A 147 9.07 -25.32 -18.32
C GLY A 147 9.55 -26.41 -19.29
N GLU A 148 9.86 -26.09 -20.54
CA GLU A 148 10.20 -27.05 -21.61
C GLU A 148 11.63 -26.85 -22.13
N SER A 149 12.10 -25.63 -22.26
CA SER A 149 13.42 -25.26 -22.82
C SER A 149 14.57 -25.50 -21.81
N LEU A 150 14.68 -26.72 -21.27
CA LEU A 150 15.64 -27.02 -20.19
C LEU A 150 17.09 -26.86 -20.62
N ASP A 151 17.42 -27.16 -21.89
CA ASP A 151 18.77 -27.04 -22.45
C ASP A 151 19.22 -25.60 -22.63
N ALA A 152 18.28 -24.63 -22.60
CA ALA A 152 18.59 -23.23 -22.67
C ALA A 152 19.03 -22.60 -21.31
N VAL A 153 18.86 -23.35 -20.23
CA VAL A 153 19.24 -22.89 -18.88
C VAL A 153 20.75 -22.99 -18.69
N ASP A 154 21.39 -21.84 -18.47
CA ASP A 154 22.82 -21.78 -18.15
C ASP A 154 23.08 -22.30 -16.72
N THR A 155 23.53 -23.57 -16.63
CA THR A 155 23.83 -24.21 -15.36
C THR A 155 25.09 -23.69 -14.66
N SER A 156 25.87 -22.82 -15.32
CA SER A 156 27.02 -22.15 -14.73
C SER A 156 26.70 -20.81 -14.10
N SER A 157 25.49 -20.27 -14.33
CA SER A 157 25.06 -18.97 -13.82
C SER A 157 24.86 -18.97 -12.31
N ASP A 158 25.10 -17.82 -11.67
CA ASP A 158 24.85 -17.64 -10.24
C ASP A 158 23.36 -17.88 -9.90
N ALA A 159 22.44 -17.47 -10.77
CA ALA A 159 21.02 -17.70 -10.60
C ALA A 159 20.68 -19.20 -10.53
N TYR A 160 21.30 -20.02 -11.39
CA TYR A 160 21.11 -21.48 -11.33
C TYR A 160 21.68 -22.05 -10.03
N GLN A 161 22.89 -21.67 -9.64
CA GLN A 161 23.53 -22.19 -8.44
C GLN A 161 22.75 -21.85 -7.18
N GLN A 162 22.27 -20.61 -7.08
CA GLN A 162 21.44 -20.15 -5.96
C GLN A 162 20.10 -20.89 -5.89
N GLN A 163 19.39 -21.01 -7.02
CA GLN A 163 18.11 -21.72 -7.06
C GLN A 163 18.29 -23.22 -6.78
N TYR A 164 19.35 -23.83 -7.33
CA TYR A 164 19.70 -25.24 -7.07
C TYR A 164 19.95 -25.49 -5.58
N GLN A 165 20.74 -24.62 -4.95
CA GLN A 165 21.03 -24.75 -3.52
C GLN A 165 19.77 -24.60 -2.68
N THR A 166 18.90 -23.62 -3.03
CA THR A 166 17.60 -23.42 -2.37
C THR A 166 16.73 -24.69 -2.42
N VAL A 167 16.62 -25.31 -3.61
CA VAL A 167 15.82 -26.52 -3.80
C VAL A 167 16.46 -27.71 -3.06
N TYR A 168 17.78 -27.87 -3.14
CA TYR A 168 18.52 -28.96 -2.47
C TYR A 168 18.36 -28.86 -0.95
N ASP A 169 18.58 -27.69 -0.36
CA ASP A 169 18.46 -27.47 1.08
C ASP A 169 17.03 -27.69 1.58
N ALA A 170 16.05 -27.30 0.78
CA ALA A 170 14.64 -27.53 1.10
C ALA A 170 14.32 -29.04 1.11
N LEU A 171 14.72 -29.79 0.07
CA LEU A 171 14.46 -31.21 -0.05
C LEU A 171 15.25 -32.06 0.96
N SER A 172 16.39 -31.56 1.43
CA SER A 172 17.23 -32.23 2.44
C SER A 172 16.60 -32.28 3.83
N LYS A 173 15.57 -31.50 4.11
CA LYS A 173 14.84 -31.46 5.40
C LYS A 173 13.84 -32.62 5.50
N THR A 174 14.34 -33.86 5.58
CA THR A 174 13.58 -35.12 5.46
C THR A 174 12.42 -35.27 6.46
N ASP A 175 12.34 -34.47 7.51
CA ASP A 175 11.27 -34.47 8.51
C ASP A 175 10.23 -33.34 8.31
N ALA A 176 10.50 -32.41 7.39
CA ALA A 176 9.59 -31.32 7.08
C ALA A 176 8.43 -31.79 6.19
N ALA A 177 7.20 -31.45 6.57
CA ALA A 177 6.01 -31.75 5.78
C ALA A 177 5.67 -30.68 4.73
N TYR A 178 6.27 -29.51 4.83
CA TYR A 178 6.10 -28.40 3.89
C TYR A 178 7.38 -27.58 3.79
N VAL A 179 7.90 -27.46 2.57
CA VAL A 179 9.04 -26.58 2.24
C VAL A 179 8.75 -25.90 0.91
N THR A 180 8.91 -24.60 0.84
CA THR A 180 8.77 -23.83 -0.41
C THR A 180 10.00 -24.03 -1.29
N LEU A 181 9.80 -24.35 -2.56
CA LEU A 181 10.85 -24.49 -3.57
C LEU A 181 10.97 -23.23 -4.43
N ALA A 182 9.84 -22.64 -4.80
CA ALA A 182 9.76 -21.38 -5.54
C ALA A 182 8.38 -20.73 -5.39
N THR A 183 8.34 -19.43 -5.52
CA THR A 183 7.12 -18.61 -5.56
C THR A 183 6.99 -17.91 -6.90
N LYS A 184 5.81 -17.34 -7.18
CA LYS A 184 5.52 -16.57 -8.41
C LYS A 184 5.77 -17.35 -9.71
N VAL A 185 5.60 -18.66 -9.68
CA VAL A 185 5.83 -19.55 -10.82
C VAL A 185 4.64 -19.47 -11.77
N ASN A 186 4.91 -19.34 -13.07
CA ASN A 186 3.87 -19.32 -14.08
C ASN A 186 3.24 -20.71 -14.32
N ASN A 187 2.12 -20.76 -15.02
CA ASN A 187 1.37 -22.01 -15.25
C ASN A 187 2.12 -23.02 -16.12
N ALA A 188 2.93 -22.59 -17.08
CA ALA A 188 3.69 -23.50 -17.96
C ALA A 188 4.74 -24.28 -17.17
N VAL A 189 5.54 -23.58 -16.38
CA VAL A 189 6.54 -24.17 -15.47
C VAL A 189 5.87 -25.09 -14.44
N LYS A 190 4.77 -24.67 -13.84
CA LYS A 190 3.97 -25.49 -12.92
C LYS A 190 3.54 -26.82 -13.56
N LEU A 191 2.98 -26.79 -14.77
CA LEU A 191 2.58 -28.00 -15.51
C LEU A 191 3.75 -28.91 -15.82
N SER A 192 4.90 -28.34 -16.23
CA SER A 192 6.12 -29.11 -16.48
C SER A 192 6.60 -29.84 -15.22
N ILE A 193 6.58 -29.17 -14.06
CA ILE A 193 6.94 -29.79 -12.79
C ILE A 193 5.98 -30.92 -12.41
N GLU A 194 4.67 -30.72 -12.56
CA GLU A 194 3.66 -31.76 -12.29
C GLU A 194 3.82 -32.98 -13.20
N GLN A 195 4.12 -32.76 -14.49
CA GLN A 195 4.41 -33.82 -15.45
C GLN A 195 5.68 -34.60 -15.06
N TYR A 196 6.75 -33.87 -14.71
CA TYR A 196 7.98 -34.50 -14.24
C TYR A 196 7.75 -35.35 -12.99
N VAL A 197 7.10 -34.80 -11.96
CA VAL A 197 6.77 -35.52 -10.72
C VAL A 197 5.96 -36.78 -10.98
N THR A 198 4.97 -36.68 -11.87
CA THR A 198 4.13 -37.82 -12.25
C THR A 198 4.94 -38.90 -12.96
N ALA A 199 5.77 -38.54 -13.95
CA ALA A 199 6.61 -39.45 -14.70
C ALA A 199 7.65 -40.11 -13.81
N PHE A 200 8.34 -39.30 -12.96
CA PHE A 200 9.33 -39.75 -11.99
C PHE A 200 8.73 -40.78 -11.03
N ASN A 201 7.61 -40.47 -10.40
CA ASN A 201 6.93 -41.37 -9.48
C ASN A 201 6.46 -42.66 -10.15
N LYS A 202 6.03 -42.61 -11.41
CA LYS A 202 5.65 -43.80 -12.20
C LYS A 202 6.86 -44.68 -12.46
N ALA A 203 8.01 -44.12 -12.81
CA ALA A 203 9.24 -44.87 -13.10
C ALA A 203 9.77 -45.55 -11.83
N HIS A 204 9.80 -44.86 -10.71
CA HIS A 204 10.41 -45.36 -9.46
C HIS A 204 9.47 -46.24 -8.61
N LYS A 205 8.17 -46.26 -8.88
CA LYS A 205 7.21 -47.14 -8.19
C LYS A 205 7.49 -48.61 -8.38
N LYS A 206 8.01 -49.00 -9.58
CA LYS A 206 8.28 -50.36 -10.01
C LYS A 206 9.78 -50.65 -10.21
N ALA A 207 10.65 -49.79 -9.71
CA ALA A 207 12.08 -50.00 -9.85
C ALA A 207 12.49 -51.40 -9.28
N THR A 208 13.33 -52.11 -10.01
CA THR A 208 13.91 -53.39 -9.56
C THR A 208 14.96 -53.19 -8.49
N ASP A 209 15.63 -52.03 -8.52
CA ASP A 209 16.55 -51.59 -7.48
C ASP A 209 15.79 -51.00 -6.30
N THR A 210 15.89 -51.64 -5.14
CA THR A 210 15.16 -51.20 -3.94
C THR A 210 15.66 -49.89 -3.39
N SER A 211 16.93 -49.50 -3.65
CA SER A 211 17.48 -48.21 -3.26
C SER A 211 16.91 -47.03 -4.07
N ARG A 212 16.41 -47.30 -5.28
CA ARG A 212 15.75 -46.32 -6.15
C ARG A 212 14.22 -46.43 -6.15
N LYS A 213 13.65 -47.16 -5.20
CA LYS A 213 12.20 -47.35 -5.10
C LYS A 213 11.61 -46.37 -4.11
N GLY A 214 10.74 -45.51 -4.60
CA GLY A 214 10.10 -44.52 -3.75
C GLY A 214 9.30 -43.50 -4.58
N ARG A 215 9.03 -42.37 -3.98
CA ARG A 215 8.36 -41.24 -4.64
C ARG A 215 8.89 -39.92 -4.14
N ILE A 216 8.70 -38.88 -4.91
CA ILE A 216 8.79 -37.48 -4.47
C ILE A 216 7.39 -36.91 -4.30
N SER A 217 7.22 -36.01 -3.35
CA SER A 217 5.99 -35.26 -3.10
C SER A 217 6.28 -33.79 -3.32
N VAL A 218 5.92 -33.30 -4.51
CA VAL A 218 5.98 -31.89 -4.89
C VAL A 218 4.61 -31.52 -5.38
N SER A 219 4.12 -30.40 -4.94
CA SER A 219 2.78 -29.89 -5.22
C SER A 219 2.84 -28.40 -5.54
N SER A 220 1.74 -27.89 -6.10
CA SER A 220 1.57 -26.49 -6.42
C SER A 220 0.38 -25.91 -5.69
N GLU A 221 0.51 -24.71 -5.18
CA GLU A 221 -0.57 -23.93 -4.58
C GLU A 221 -0.80 -22.68 -5.41
N LYS A 222 -2.07 -22.40 -5.74
CA LYS A 222 -2.46 -21.21 -6.50
C LYS A 222 -2.23 -19.98 -5.65
N SER A 223 -1.53 -19.00 -6.20
CA SER A 223 -1.29 -17.70 -5.61
C SER A 223 -1.58 -16.61 -6.64
N PHE A 224 -1.56 -15.36 -6.21
CA PHE A 224 -1.77 -14.22 -7.08
C PHE A 224 -0.59 -13.27 -6.98
N GLN A 225 -0.26 -12.66 -8.10
CA GLN A 225 0.72 -11.59 -8.17
C GLN A 225 0.04 -10.35 -8.73
N ARG A 226 0.14 -9.24 -8.00
CA ARG A 226 -0.24 -7.93 -8.49
C ARG A 226 0.83 -7.43 -9.45
N ASN A 227 0.40 -6.86 -10.57
CA ASN A 227 1.29 -6.37 -11.61
C ASN A 227 0.90 -4.96 -12.02
N TYR A 228 1.90 -4.07 -12.10
CA TYR A 228 1.77 -2.67 -12.50
C TYR A 228 2.57 -2.48 -13.79
N PRO A 229 1.91 -2.54 -14.98
CA PRO A 229 2.60 -2.64 -16.27
C PRO A 229 3.51 -1.45 -16.60
N TYR A 230 3.25 -0.30 -15.98
CA TYR A 230 3.97 0.95 -16.26
C TYR A 230 5.03 1.30 -15.19
N GLY A 231 5.38 0.36 -14.29
CA GLY A 231 6.39 0.59 -13.26
C GLY A 231 6.05 1.76 -12.35
N ALA A 232 6.95 2.73 -12.21
CA ALA A 232 6.81 3.88 -11.31
C ALA A 232 5.71 4.89 -11.69
N PHE A 233 5.05 4.69 -12.83
CA PHE A 233 3.96 5.55 -13.30
C PHE A 233 2.83 5.66 -12.28
N ALA A 234 2.47 6.90 -11.90
CA ALA A 234 1.44 7.21 -10.91
C ALA A 234 1.56 6.43 -9.60
N ALA A 235 2.77 5.97 -9.23
CA ALA A 235 3.00 5.04 -8.12
C ALA A 235 2.41 5.51 -6.79
N ALA A 236 2.56 6.79 -6.45
CA ALA A 236 2.03 7.36 -5.22
C ALA A 236 0.50 7.44 -5.19
N VAL A 237 -0.16 7.38 -6.35
CA VAL A 237 -1.62 7.32 -6.50
C VAL A 237 -2.11 5.89 -6.46
N LEU A 238 -1.55 5.02 -7.31
CA LEU A 238 -1.92 3.60 -7.38
C LEU A 238 -1.62 2.88 -6.06
N GLY A 239 -0.43 3.11 -5.52
CA GLY A 239 0.07 2.36 -4.38
C GLY A 239 0.47 0.95 -4.77
N PHE A 240 0.50 0.04 -3.80
CA PHE A 240 0.90 -1.36 -4.01
C PHE A 240 0.24 -2.28 -2.98
N THR A 241 0.34 -3.58 -3.24
CA THR A 241 -0.09 -4.64 -2.31
C THR A 241 1.11 -5.32 -1.67
N ASP A 242 0.92 -5.85 -0.46
CA ASP A 242 1.89 -6.76 0.14
C ASP A 242 1.87 -8.15 -0.51
N ALA A 243 2.70 -9.07 0.02
CA ALA A 243 2.81 -10.44 -0.48
C ALA A 243 1.51 -11.25 -0.34
N ASP A 244 0.63 -10.86 0.58
CA ASP A 244 -0.67 -11.50 0.80
C ASP A 244 -1.78 -10.90 -0.07
N GLY A 245 -1.46 -9.89 -0.89
CA GLY A 245 -2.39 -9.19 -1.77
C GLY A 245 -3.24 -8.13 -1.06
N VAL A 246 -2.82 -7.69 0.14
CA VAL A 246 -3.49 -6.62 0.89
C VAL A 246 -2.92 -5.26 0.47
N GLY A 247 -3.80 -4.33 0.11
CA GLY A 247 -3.41 -2.98 -0.27
C GLY A 247 -2.72 -2.22 0.88
N THR A 248 -1.48 -1.80 0.65
CA THR A 248 -0.64 -1.16 1.67
C THR A 248 -0.59 0.35 1.51
N TYR A 249 -0.65 0.84 0.29
CA TYR A 249 -0.57 2.26 -0.04
C TYR A 249 -1.52 2.65 -1.18
N GLY A 250 -1.70 3.96 -1.42
CA GLY A 250 -2.48 4.49 -2.55
C GLY A 250 -3.91 3.96 -2.64
N LEU A 251 -4.45 3.90 -3.86
CA LEU A 251 -5.79 3.37 -4.15
C LEU A 251 -5.94 1.90 -3.73
N GLU A 252 -4.86 1.12 -3.84
CA GLU A 252 -4.84 -0.27 -3.39
C GLU A 252 -5.27 -0.39 -1.91
N LYS A 253 -4.88 0.57 -1.08
CA LYS A 253 -5.26 0.66 0.34
C LYS A 253 -6.65 1.27 0.53
N SER A 254 -6.93 2.42 -0.10
CA SER A 254 -8.21 3.13 0.07
C SER A 254 -9.38 2.26 -0.34
N TYR A 255 -9.23 1.50 -1.43
CA TYR A 255 -10.26 0.64 -2.00
C TYR A 255 -10.02 -0.85 -1.73
N GLN A 256 -9.29 -1.17 -0.65
CA GLN A 256 -9.00 -2.58 -0.29
C GLN A 256 -10.26 -3.44 -0.25
N SER A 257 -11.35 -2.98 0.38
CA SER A 257 -12.60 -3.75 0.49
C SER A 257 -13.32 -3.94 -0.84
N THR A 258 -13.14 -3.03 -1.80
CA THR A 258 -13.72 -3.07 -3.14
C THR A 258 -12.92 -3.99 -4.04
N LEU A 259 -11.59 -3.84 -4.02
CA LEU A 259 -10.66 -4.57 -4.89
C LEU A 259 -10.45 -6.03 -4.47
N ALA A 260 -10.42 -6.35 -3.17
CA ALA A 260 -10.02 -7.68 -2.69
C ALA A 260 -11.04 -8.78 -2.99
N GLY A 261 -12.31 -8.44 -3.16
CA GLY A 261 -13.38 -9.43 -3.26
C GLY A 261 -13.61 -10.19 -1.95
N VAL A 262 -14.24 -11.34 -2.05
CA VAL A 262 -14.55 -12.22 -0.92
C VAL A 262 -14.10 -13.64 -1.24
N ASP A 263 -13.17 -14.16 -0.45
CA ASP A 263 -12.69 -15.54 -0.61
C ASP A 263 -13.83 -16.54 -0.46
N GLY A 264 -13.85 -17.54 -1.35
CA GLY A 264 -14.67 -18.73 -1.23
C GLY A 264 -13.99 -19.79 -0.40
N ARG A 265 -14.69 -20.90 -0.17
CA ARG A 265 -14.13 -22.06 0.53
C ARG A 265 -14.76 -23.36 0.06
N THR A 266 -13.96 -24.42 0.08
CA THR A 266 -14.43 -25.78 -0.15
C THR A 266 -14.23 -26.60 1.11
N ILE A 267 -15.31 -27.12 1.66
CA ILE A 267 -15.30 -28.02 2.81
C ILE A 267 -15.41 -29.45 2.28
N THR A 268 -14.33 -30.23 2.45
CA THR A 268 -14.27 -31.64 2.02
C THR A 268 -13.97 -32.54 3.22
N GLN A 269 -14.31 -33.83 3.11
CA GLN A 269 -13.83 -34.84 4.05
C GLN A 269 -12.39 -35.23 3.70
N ARG A 270 -11.56 -35.41 4.75
CA ARG A 270 -10.19 -35.94 4.61
C ARG A 270 -10.07 -37.35 5.18
N ASN A 271 -9.23 -38.14 4.56
CA ASN A 271 -8.90 -39.49 5.05
C ASN A 271 -7.95 -39.42 6.26
N ALA A 272 -7.68 -40.55 6.89
CA ALA A 272 -6.80 -40.66 8.06
C ALA A 272 -5.35 -40.18 7.79
N VAL A 273 -4.95 -39.98 6.53
CA VAL A 273 -3.62 -39.49 6.12
C VAL A 273 -3.65 -37.98 5.80
N GLY A 274 -4.84 -37.33 5.93
CA GLY A 274 -4.99 -35.88 5.74
C GLY A 274 -5.35 -35.45 4.31
N ASN A 275 -5.43 -36.37 3.37
CA ASN A 275 -5.80 -36.03 1.98
C ASN A 275 -7.31 -35.90 1.81
N ALA A 276 -7.75 -34.95 0.97
CA ALA A 276 -9.14 -34.81 0.59
C ALA A 276 -9.67 -36.12 -0.01
N ILE A 277 -10.82 -36.58 0.44
CA ILE A 277 -11.54 -37.69 -0.19
C ILE A 277 -12.31 -37.05 -1.35
N ALA A 278 -11.92 -37.42 -2.58
CA ALA A 278 -12.64 -37.01 -3.78
C ALA A 278 -14.01 -37.69 -3.79
N ASP A 279 -15.00 -37.15 -3.13
CA ASP A 279 -16.33 -37.68 -3.13
C ASP A 279 -17.44 -36.64 -2.94
N ALA A 280 -18.64 -37.09 -3.19
CA ALA A 280 -19.90 -36.42 -3.44
C ALA A 280 -20.45 -35.45 -2.37
N ASN A 281 -19.74 -35.20 -1.28
CA ASN A 281 -20.16 -34.34 -0.17
C ASN A 281 -19.34 -33.09 0.00
N ALA A 282 -18.56 -32.66 -0.99
CA ALA A 282 -17.88 -31.39 -0.93
C ALA A 282 -18.88 -30.24 -1.01
N THR A 283 -18.89 -29.36 -0.02
CA THR A 283 -19.67 -28.13 -0.09
C THR A 283 -18.73 -26.98 -0.49
N THR A 284 -18.99 -26.41 -1.66
CA THR A 284 -18.21 -25.29 -2.19
C THR A 284 -19.01 -24.00 -2.10
N PHE A 285 -18.45 -23.01 -1.45
CA PHE A 285 -18.88 -21.62 -1.50
C PHE A 285 -17.95 -20.92 -2.50
N ALA A 286 -18.48 -20.47 -3.62
CA ALA A 286 -17.68 -19.79 -4.64
C ALA A 286 -17.06 -18.49 -4.10
N ALA A 287 -15.84 -18.19 -4.52
CA ALA A 287 -15.26 -16.86 -4.32
C ALA A 287 -16.07 -15.81 -5.12
N LYS A 288 -16.13 -14.61 -4.60
CA LYS A 288 -16.65 -13.43 -5.31
C LYS A 288 -15.46 -12.52 -5.60
N ASP A 289 -15.10 -12.41 -6.87
CA ASP A 289 -13.99 -11.54 -7.29
C ASP A 289 -14.23 -10.08 -6.92
N GLY A 290 -13.15 -9.33 -6.76
CA GLY A 290 -13.18 -7.91 -6.47
C GLY A 290 -13.77 -7.10 -7.62
N SER A 291 -14.24 -5.91 -7.28
CA SER A 291 -14.71 -4.93 -8.27
C SER A 291 -13.52 -4.14 -8.81
N ASN A 292 -13.62 -3.68 -10.04
CA ASN A 292 -12.60 -2.90 -10.70
C ASN A 292 -12.79 -1.41 -10.42
N LEU A 293 -11.69 -0.64 -10.49
CA LEU A 293 -11.71 0.81 -10.45
C LEU A 293 -11.44 1.37 -11.85
N VAL A 294 -12.23 2.33 -12.28
CA VAL A 294 -11.96 3.17 -13.44
C VAL A 294 -11.63 4.56 -12.90
N LEU A 295 -10.44 5.03 -13.20
CA LEU A 295 -9.93 6.29 -12.68
C LEU A 295 -10.33 7.46 -13.59
N SER A 296 -10.32 8.67 -13.04
CA SER A 296 -10.32 9.92 -13.81
C SER A 296 -8.92 10.23 -14.39
N LEU A 297 -7.89 9.56 -13.88
CA LEU A 297 -6.52 9.69 -14.35
C LEU A 297 -6.40 9.17 -15.78
N ASP A 298 -5.78 9.97 -16.65
CA ASP A 298 -5.51 9.65 -18.05
C ASP A 298 -4.03 9.35 -18.25
N VAL A 299 -3.71 8.19 -18.83
CA VAL A 299 -2.32 7.72 -19.03
C VAL A 299 -1.49 8.74 -19.82
N ASN A 300 -2.04 9.35 -20.87
CA ASN A 300 -1.28 10.27 -21.71
C ASN A 300 -1.01 11.60 -20.95
N VAL A 301 -2.02 12.11 -20.23
CA VAL A 301 -1.85 13.33 -19.41
C VAL A 301 -0.85 13.08 -18.29
N GLN A 302 -0.92 11.94 -17.62
CA GLN A 302 0.00 11.59 -16.53
C GLN A 302 1.44 11.43 -17.06
N GLU A 303 1.64 10.77 -18.21
CA GLU A 303 2.96 10.61 -18.82
C GLU A 303 3.61 11.96 -19.18
N ILE A 304 2.83 12.87 -19.78
CA ILE A 304 3.27 14.23 -20.09
C ILE A 304 3.70 14.95 -18.80
N VAL A 305 2.86 14.86 -17.75
CA VAL A 305 3.11 15.53 -16.46
C VAL A 305 4.37 14.97 -15.79
N GLU A 306 4.53 13.64 -15.73
CA GLU A 306 5.70 13.03 -15.10
C GLU A 306 6.99 13.33 -15.85
N ARG A 307 6.94 13.30 -17.17
CA ARG A 307 8.11 13.61 -18.01
C ARG A 307 8.61 15.03 -17.77
N TYR A 308 7.73 16.03 -17.83
CA TYR A 308 8.13 17.41 -17.61
C TYR A 308 8.50 17.72 -16.16
N LEU A 309 7.90 17.04 -15.21
CA LEU A 309 8.28 17.15 -13.80
C LEU A 309 9.69 16.58 -13.56
N ASN A 310 10.00 15.40 -14.12
CA ASN A 310 11.33 14.78 -14.03
C ASN A 310 12.41 15.66 -14.69
N GLU A 311 12.14 16.19 -15.88
CA GLU A 311 13.04 17.13 -16.56
C GLU A 311 13.29 18.39 -15.72
N ALA A 312 12.23 18.93 -15.09
CA ALA A 312 12.34 20.12 -14.24
C ALA A 312 13.16 19.85 -12.96
N ILE A 313 12.96 18.70 -12.32
CA ILE A 313 13.71 18.28 -11.14
C ILE A 313 15.21 18.18 -11.47
N ALA A 314 15.54 17.50 -12.55
CA ALA A 314 16.92 17.34 -13.00
C ALA A 314 17.56 18.68 -13.42
N ALA A 315 16.86 19.49 -14.22
CA ALA A 315 17.38 20.75 -14.73
C ALA A 315 17.59 21.82 -13.65
N ASN A 316 16.84 21.75 -12.56
CA ASN A 316 16.87 22.74 -11.47
C ASN A 316 17.46 22.19 -10.18
N THR A 317 18.02 20.98 -10.19
CA THR A 317 18.61 20.32 -9.02
C THR A 317 17.68 20.48 -7.79
N VAL A 318 16.45 19.94 -7.93
CA VAL A 318 15.45 20.03 -6.84
C VAL A 318 15.85 19.07 -5.73
N GLU A 319 16.16 19.63 -4.56
CA GLU A 319 16.77 18.88 -3.45
C GLU A 319 15.76 18.22 -2.52
N ASN A 320 14.49 18.64 -2.51
CA ASN A 320 13.50 18.05 -1.62
C ASN A 320 12.45 17.23 -2.38
N ARG A 321 11.54 17.87 -3.12
CA ARG A 321 10.44 17.16 -3.80
C ARG A 321 9.90 17.93 -4.99
N GLY A 322 9.25 17.20 -5.90
CA GLY A 322 8.45 17.78 -6.97
C GLY A 322 7.03 17.22 -6.96
N THR A 323 6.04 18.08 -7.19
CA THR A 323 4.66 17.67 -7.39
C THR A 323 4.04 18.38 -8.59
N ALA A 324 3.19 17.65 -9.34
CA ALA A 324 2.40 18.24 -10.40
C ALA A 324 1.00 17.62 -10.41
N ILE A 325 -0.02 18.46 -10.60
CA ILE A 325 -1.43 18.07 -10.55
C ILE A 325 -2.12 18.68 -11.78
N VAL A 326 -2.88 17.87 -12.51
CA VAL A 326 -3.84 18.32 -13.50
C VAL A 326 -5.22 17.86 -13.06
N MET A 327 -6.14 18.83 -12.84
CA MET A 327 -7.45 18.54 -12.28
C MET A 327 -8.53 19.32 -13.05
N ASN A 328 -9.68 18.69 -13.30
CA ASN A 328 -10.85 19.37 -13.81
C ASN A 328 -11.43 20.29 -12.73
N VAL A 329 -11.53 21.58 -13.02
CA VAL A 329 -11.93 22.59 -12.03
C VAL A 329 -13.41 22.51 -11.66
N LYS A 330 -14.25 21.94 -12.55
CA LYS A 330 -15.72 21.88 -12.38
C LYS A 330 -16.14 20.65 -11.59
N THR A 331 -15.42 19.53 -11.76
CA THR A 331 -15.79 18.23 -11.15
C THR A 331 -14.89 17.83 -10.00
N GLY A 332 -13.64 18.27 -9.96
CA GLY A 332 -12.60 17.79 -9.05
C GLY A 332 -11.91 16.51 -9.52
N ALA A 333 -12.25 15.99 -10.70
CA ALA A 333 -11.61 14.83 -11.28
C ALA A 333 -10.12 15.09 -11.54
N ILE A 334 -9.24 14.27 -10.97
CA ILE A 334 -7.79 14.38 -11.13
C ILE A 334 -7.38 13.60 -12.36
N LEU A 335 -6.95 14.32 -13.42
CA LEU A 335 -6.49 13.73 -14.67
C LEU A 335 -5.04 13.25 -14.59
N ALA A 336 -4.23 13.92 -13.77
CA ALA A 336 -2.86 13.53 -13.46
C ALA A 336 -2.43 14.03 -12.09
N MET A 337 -1.65 13.22 -11.38
CA MET A 337 -1.02 13.58 -10.10
C MET A 337 0.32 12.88 -9.98
N ALA A 338 1.40 13.64 -10.12
CA ALA A 338 2.77 13.17 -9.99
C ALA A 338 3.39 13.66 -8.68
N SER A 339 4.15 12.80 -8.02
CA SER A 339 4.85 13.08 -6.76
C SER A 339 6.22 12.42 -6.81
N LYS A 340 7.28 13.20 -6.68
CA LYS A 340 8.68 12.74 -6.75
C LYS A 340 9.45 13.09 -5.47
N PRO A 341 10.40 12.25 -5.02
CA PRO A 341 10.76 10.96 -5.61
C PRO A 341 9.62 9.95 -5.51
N ASP A 342 9.61 8.99 -6.43
CA ASP A 342 8.65 7.88 -6.50
C ASP A 342 9.34 6.51 -6.43
N PHE A 343 8.59 5.44 -6.67
CA PHE A 343 9.04 4.04 -6.54
C PHE A 343 8.36 3.18 -7.60
N ASP A 344 8.89 1.97 -7.85
CA ASP A 344 8.18 0.97 -8.65
C ASP A 344 7.23 0.15 -7.75
N PRO A 345 5.91 0.16 -7.96
CA PRO A 345 4.95 -0.64 -7.21
C PRO A 345 5.17 -2.16 -7.32
N ASN A 346 5.88 -2.63 -8.36
CA ASN A 346 6.25 -4.04 -8.51
C ASN A 346 7.38 -4.45 -7.56
N ASP A 347 8.26 -3.50 -7.19
CA ASP A 347 9.31 -3.67 -6.18
C ASP A 347 9.42 -2.45 -5.24
N PRO A 348 8.41 -2.23 -4.40
CA PRO A 348 8.32 -1.02 -3.57
C PRO A 348 9.41 -0.94 -2.49
N LEU A 349 10.17 -2.01 -2.28
CA LEU A 349 11.27 -2.04 -1.32
C LEU A 349 12.61 -1.63 -1.94
N ASP A 350 12.70 -1.55 -3.25
CA ASP A 350 13.88 -1.03 -3.94
C ASP A 350 13.89 0.51 -3.89
N TYR A 351 14.90 1.04 -3.24
CA TYR A 351 15.19 2.47 -3.15
C TYR A 351 16.52 2.84 -3.80
N SER A 352 17.14 1.92 -4.50
CA SER A 352 18.48 2.10 -5.10
C SER A 352 18.56 3.30 -6.04
N ALA A 353 17.52 3.54 -6.82
CA ALA A 353 17.45 4.68 -7.75
C ALA A 353 17.44 6.05 -7.04
N ASN A 354 17.02 6.11 -5.78
CA ASN A 354 16.90 7.35 -5.01
C ASN A 354 17.87 7.39 -3.81
N LEU A 355 18.79 6.43 -3.69
CA LEU A 355 19.57 6.21 -2.47
C LEU A 355 20.36 7.44 -2.01
N ASP A 356 21.06 8.12 -2.92
CA ASP A 356 21.86 9.30 -2.58
C ASP A 356 20.97 10.44 -2.07
N TYR A 357 19.87 10.71 -2.79
CA TYR A 357 18.89 11.71 -2.41
C TYR A 357 18.23 11.40 -1.04
N LEU A 358 17.83 10.15 -0.80
CA LEU A 358 17.21 9.72 0.46
C LEU A 358 18.18 9.83 1.65
N ASN A 359 19.46 9.50 1.43
CA ASN A 359 20.51 9.68 2.42
C ASN A 359 20.70 11.16 2.79
N GLU A 360 20.70 12.06 1.81
CA GLU A 360 20.83 13.50 2.04
C GLU A 360 19.65 14.04 2.83
N LEU A 361 18.40 13.66 2.47
CA LEU A 361 17.21 14.08 3.22
C LEU A 361 17.24 13.62 4.69
N VAL A 362 17.56 12.36 4.93
CA VAL A 362 17.60 11.82 6.30
C VAL A 362 18.69 12.51 7.12
N ARG A 363 19.85 12.81 6.52
CA ARG A 363 20.94 13.52 7.19
C ARG A 363 20.65 15.00 7.43
N ALA A 364 19.84 15.62 6.57
CA ALA A 364 19.43 17.01 6.73
C ALA A 364 18.49 17.24 7.92
N GLU A 365 17.71 16.20 8.30
CA GLU A 365 16.74 16.27 9.39
C GLU A 365 16.97 15.21 10.49
N PRO A 366 18.16 15.19 11.13
CA PRO A 366 18.54 14.13 12.07
C PRO A 366 17.64 14.07 13.32
N GLU A 367 17.04 15.19 13.69
CA GLU A 367 16.08 15.27 14.80
C GLU A 367 14.78 14.52 14.48
N LEU A 368 14.30 14.69 13.26
CA LEU A 368 13.06 14.08 12.80
C LEU A 368 13.19 12.55 12.72
N TYR A 369 14.34 12.08 12.25
CA TYR A 369 14.57 10.65 12.01
C TYR A 369 15.29 9.97 13.17
N GLY A 370 15.74 10.70 14.19
CA GLY A 370 16.38 10.14 15.40
C GLY A 370 17.67 9.38 15.12
N ILE A 371 18.45 9.81 14.13
CA ILE A 371 19.63 9.13 13.57
C ILE A 371 20.92 9.42 14.34
N TYR A 372 20.85 9.46 15.66
CA TYR A 372 22.02 9.66 16.51
C TYR A 372 22.52 8.35 17.08
N LYS A 373 23.87 8.20 17.18
CA LYS A 373 24.50 7.05 17.84
C LYS A 373 24.02 6.94 19.28
N LYS A 374 23.72 5.69 19.69
CA LYS A 374 23.29 5.38 21.06
C LYS A 374 24.26 4.42 21.72
N ASP A 375 24.44 4.60 23.03
CA ASP A 375 25.19 3.65 23.84
C ASP A 375 24.35 2.37 24.13
N ALA A 376 24.93 1.42 24.86
CA ALA A 376 24.27 0.16 25.21
C ALA A 376 23.01 0.34 26.07
N ASP A 377 22.87 1.49 26.74
CA ASP A 377 21.73 1.83 27.58
C ASP A 377 20.66 2.63 26.80
N GLY A 378 20.92 2.94 25.51
CA GLY A 378 20.01 3.66 24.62
C GLY A 378 20.10 5.19 24.70
N ASN A 379 21.13 5.74 25.39
CA ASN A 379 21.34 7.19 25.45
C ASN A 379 22.15 7.67 24.25
N GLU A 380 21.86 8.87 23.76
CA GLU A 380 22.57 9.49 22.65
C GLU A 380 24.02 9.81 23.01
N ILE A 381 24.97 9.38 22.17
CA ILE A 381 26.39 9.67 22.33
C ILE A 381 26.69 11.07 21.83
N LYS A 382 27.47 11.80 22.61
CA LYS A 382 27.89 13.19 22.30
C LYS A 382 29.39 13.29 22.09
N ASP A 383 29.80 14.22 21.22
CA ASP A 383 31.21 14.59 21.02
C ASP A 383 31.79 15.37 22.20
N GLU A 384 33.08 15.73 22.12
CA GLU A 384 33.79 16.50 23.14
C GLU A 384 33.21 17.92 23.35
N ASN A 385 32.43 18.42 22.39
CA ASN A 385 31.78 19.74 22.44
C ASN A 385 30.33 19.66 22.93
N GLY A 386 29.83 18.43 23.22
CA GLY A 386 28.47 18.20 23.67
C GLY A 386 27.43 18.03 22.53
N ASN A 387 27.85 18.01 21.27
CA ASN A 387 26.98 17.79 20.14
C ASN A 387 26.69 16.27 19.96
N ARG A 388 25.48 15.92 19.53
CA ARG A 388 25.11 14.53 19.24
C ARG A 388 25.83 14.03 17.98
N ILE A 389 26.29 12.80 18.01
CA ILE A 389 27.00 12.17 16.90
C ILE A 389 26.01 11.44 16.01
N LEU A 390 26.01 11.73 14.70
CA LEU A 390 25.20 11.02 13.72
C LEU A 390 25.63 9.55 13.62
N ASP A 391 24.67 8.66 13.47
CA ASP A 391 24.90 7.24 13.23
C ASP A 391 24.92 6.96 11.73
N GLU A 392 26.08 7.03 11.12
CA GLU A 392 26.26 6.82 9.68
C GLU A 392 26.10 5.34 9.27
N GLU A 393 26.09 4.42 10.23
CA GLU A 393 25.97 2.96 10.00
C GLU A 393 24.54 2.43 10.26
N ALA A 394 23.62 3.31 10.69
CA ALA A 394 22.24 2.88 10.96
C ALA A 394 21.50 2.47 9.68
N ASP A 395 20.62 1.48 9.81
CA ASP A 395 19.69 1.10 8.72
C ASP A 395 18.52 2.10 8.61
N TYR A 396 18.59 2.98 7.62
CA TYR A 396 17.56 3.98 7.33
C TYR A 396 16.49 3.50 6.35
N SER A 397 16.52 2.25 5.92
CA SER A 397 15.62 1.70 4.90
C SER A 397 14.14 1.91 5.21
N GLY A 398 13.77 1.92 6.50
CA GLY A 398 12.42 2.23 6.95
C GLY A 398 11.99 3.66 6.61
N TYR A 399 12.88 4.64 6.83
CA TYR A 399 12.61 6.05 6.51
C TYR A 399 12.61 6.29 5.01
N PHE A 400 13.54 5.65 4.26
CA PHE A 400 13.60 5.75 2.80
C PHE A 400 12.29 5.31 2.16
N ARG A 401 11.73 4.19 2.60
CA ARG A 401 10.43 3.72 2.15
C ARG A 401 9.32 4.72 2.43
N ASP A 402 9.26 5.23 3.67
CA ASP A 402 8.26 6.22 4.03
C ASP A 402 8.35 7.49 3.19
N ILE A 403 9.56 7.98 2.89
CA ILE A 403 9.76 9.17 2.08
C ILE A 403 9.30 8.95 0.64
N GLN A 404 9.68 7.84 0.00
CA GLN A 404 9.34 7.63 -1.41
C GLN A 404 7.89 7.17 -1.64
N TRP A 405 7.26 6.45 -0.69
CA TRP A 405 5.88 5.99 -0.86
C TRP A 405 4.84 7.09 -0.67
N LYS A 406 5.15 8.14 0.09
CA LYS A 406 4.21 9.23 0.37
C LYS A 406 3.81 9.98 -0.89
N ASN A 407 2.51 10.20 -1.05
CA ASN A 407 1.99 11.16 -2.01
C ASN A 407 2.13 12.58 -1.44
N LYS A 408 3.22 13.24 -1.79
CA LYS A 408 3.62 14.54 -1.22
C LYS A 408 2.66 15.68 -1.60
N ALA A 409 1.81 15.47 -2.62
CA ALA A 409 0.75 16.41 -2.98
C ALA A 409 -0.35 16.55 -1.91
N ILE A 410 -0.49 15.52 -1.03
CA ILE A 410 -1.55 15.45 -0.02
C ILE A 410 -1.04 15.24 1.41
N THR A 411 0.21 14.77 1.57
CA THR A 411 0.75 14.42 2.89
C THR A 411 1.63 15.52 3.48
N GLU A 412 2.23 16.36 2.66
CA GLU A 412 3.25 17.30 3.09
C GLU A 412 2.84 18.75 2.85
N LEU A 413 3.20 19.60 3.80
CA LEU A 413 2.86 21.01 3.80
C LEU A 413 3.96 21.86 3.17
N TYR A 414 3.58 23.00 2.61
CA TYR A 414 4.47 24.03 2.13
C TYR A 414 3.84 25.40 2.28
N TYR A 415 4.62 26.46 2.25
CA TYR A 415 4.13 27.84 2.21
C TYR A 415 3.74 28.18 0.77
N PRO A 416 2.44 28.53 0.47
CA PRO A 416 1.98 28.71 -0.91
C PRO A 416 2.53 29.98 -1.58
N GLY A 417 3.05 30.90 -0.80
CA GLY A 417 3.60 32.15 -1.30
C GLY A 417 2.62 32.91 -2.18
N SER A 418 3.12 33.53 -3.22
CA SER A 418 2.33 34.44 -4.08
C SER A 418 1.20 33.80 -4.87
N VAL A 419 1.08 32.47 -4.95
CA VAL A 419 -0.12 31.83 -5.52
C VAL A 419 -1.33 32.13 -4.64
N PHE A 420 -1.16 32.23 -3.32
CA PHE A 420 -2.25 32.57 -2.39
C PHE A 420 -2.84 33.96 -2.63
N LYS A 421 -2.14 34.86 -3.33
CA LYS A 421 -2.67 36.20 -3.70
C LYS A 421 -3.93 36.13 -4.57
N VAL A 422 -4.13 35.03 -5.30
CA VAL A 422 -5.40 34.75 -6.03
C VAL A 422 -6.54 34.68 -5.02
N ILE A 423 -6.35 33.96 -3.93
CA ILE A 423 -7.36 33.78 -2.88
C ILE A 423 -7.59 35.09 -2.11
N THR A 424 -6.53 35.83 -1.75
CA THR A 424 -6.66 37.13 -1.10
C THR A 424 -7.38 38.15 -2.01
N SER A 425 -7.14 38.08 -3.33
CA SER A 425 -7.91 38.90 -4.30
C SER A 425 -9.38 38.53 -4.30
N ALA A 426 -9.71 37.23 -4.30
CA ALA A 426 -11.08 36.75 -4.22
C ALA A 426 -11.78 37.20 -2.94
N MET A 427 -11.11 37.09 -1.78
CA MET A 427 -11.61 37.59 -0.49
C MET A 427 -11.94 39.08 -0.55
N GLY A 428 -11.03 39.88 -1.10
CA GLY A 428 -11.22 41.36 -1.18
C GLY A 428 -12.34 41.76 -2.11
N ILE A 429 -12.49 41.06 -3.26
CA ILE A 429 -13.56 41.37 -4.22
C ILE A 429 -14.93 40.91 -3.71
N ASP A 430 -15.02 39.67 -3.25
CA ASP A 430 -16.28 39.05 -2.83
C ASP A 430 -16.87 39.73 -1.59
N SER A 431 -16.03 40.15 -0.65
CA SER A 431 -16.43 40.95 0.51
C SER A 431 -16.85 42.38 0.17
N GLY A 432 -16.72 42.83 -1.07
CA GLY A 432 -17.01 44.21 -1.50
C GLY A 432 -16.00 45.24 -1.02
N LEU A 433 -14.88 44.81 -0.43
CA LEU A 433 -13.85 45.72 0.08
C LEU A 433 -12.85 46.16 -1.01
N ALA A 434 -12.82 45.46 -2.13
CA ALA A 434 -11.99 45.81 -3.29
C ALA A 434 -12.70 45.43 -4.59
N ASN A 435 -12.17 45.92 -5.70
CA ASN A 435 -12.45 45.47 -7.07
C ASN A 435 -11.18 45.53 -7.90
N ILE A 436 -11.18 45.07 -9.14
CA ILE A 436 -9.98 44.97 -10.01
C ILE A 436 -9.24 46.30 -10.20
N ASN A 437 -9.95 47.45 -10.02
CA ASN A 437 -9.40 48.80 -10.16
C ASN A 437 -9.03 49.46 -8.81
N THR A 438 -9.24 48.77 -7.69
CA THR A 438 -8.87 49.31 -6.37
C THR A 438 -7.37 49.51 -6.32
N THR A 439 -6.94 50.70 -5.88
CA THR A 439 -5.50 51.05 -5.87
C THR A 439 -4.93 51.16 -4.46
N PHE A 440 -3.67 50.72 -4.35
CA PHE A 440 -2.78 50.98 -3.21
C PHE A 440 -1.42 51.43 -3.71
N THR A 441 -0.63 52.08 -2.84
CA THR A 441 0.70 52.56 -3.19
C THR A 441 1.78 51.65 -2.59
N CYS A 442 2.69 51.21 -3.44
CA CYS A 442 3.86 50.40 -3.09
C CYS A 442 5.15 51.23 -3.23
N ALA A 443 5.77 51.59 -2.11
CA ALA A 443 7.06 52.30 -2.06
C ALA A 443 8.29 51.34 -2.06
N GLY A 444 8.08 50.02 -2.25
CA GLY A 444 9.14 49.01 -2.16
C GLY A 444 9.31 48.42 -0.75
N ALA A 445 8.93 49.14 0.27
CA ALA A 445 8.91 48.71 1.67
C ALA A 445 7.63 49.19 2.37
N TYR A 446 7.18 48.48 3.41
CA TYR A 446 6.00 48.84 4.19
C TYR A 446 6.13 48.33 5.63
N GLY A 447 5.95 49.23 6.59
CA GLY A 447 6.03 48.92 8.03
C GLY A 447 4.69 48.39 8.56
N VAL A 448 4.73 47.28 9.30
CA VAL A 448 3.58 46.77 10.07
C VAL A 448 4.06 46.45 11.48
N ALA A 449 3.53 47.16 12.46
CA ALA A 449 4.00 47.08 13.84
C ALA A 449 5.53 47.38 13.94
N LYS A 450 6.31 46.38 14.33
CA LYS A 450 7.78 46.51 14.43
C LYS A 450 8.52 45.87 13.23
N GLU A 451 7.80 45.26 12.31
CA GLU A 451 8.35 44.56 11.15
C GLU A 451 8.33 45.46 9.91
N THR A 452 9.32 45.26 9.03
CA THR A 452 9.35 45.91 7.72
C THR A 452 9.31 44.88 6.61
N TYR A 453 8.28 44.93 5.81
CA TYR A 453 8.09 44.05 4.67
C TYR A 453 8.61 44.69 3.38
N HIS A 454 9.12 43.85 2.48
CA HIS A 454 9.63 44.27 1.19
C HIS A 454 8.96 43.59 0.03
N CYS A 455 8.86 44.28 -1.10
CA CYS A 455 8.61 43.63 -2.38
C CYS A 455 9.86 42.90 -2.89
N ALA A 456 9.69 41.94 -3.76
CA ALA A 456 10.78 41.19 -4.39
C ALA A 456 11.79 42.20 -5.02
N GLY A 457 13.07 42.03 -4.70
CA GLY A 457 14.14 42.90 -5.13
C GLY A 457 14.03 44.37 -4.64
N HIS A 458 13.27 44.60 -3.57
CA HIS A 458 13.00 45.94 -2.97
C HIS A 458 12.38 46.94 -3.96
N LYS A 459 11.71 46.45 -5.03
CA LYS A 459 11.20 47.29 -6.10
C LYS A 459 9.94 48.07 -5.65
N ALA A 460 9.95 49.38 -5.85
CA ALA A 460 8.74 50.22 -5.73
C ALA A 460 7.89 50.11 -6.99
N HIS A 461 6.60 49.78 -6.83
CA HIS A 461 5.65 49.67 -7.94
C HIS A 461 4.81 50.95 -8.16
N GLY A 462 4.87 51.90 -7.24
CA GLY A 462 4.02 53.10 -7.25
C GLY A 462 2.56 52.77 -6.89
N THR A 463 1.65 53.62 -7.32
CA THR A 463 0.21 53.37 -7.15
C THR A 463 -0.30 52.49 -8.24
N ILE A 464 -0.72 51.29 -7.89
CA ILE A 464 -1.14 50.21 -8.83
C ILE A 464 -2.51 49.68 -8.46
N THR A 465 -3.23 49.16 -9.46
CA THR A 465 -4.52 48.48 -9.29
C THR A 465 -4.35 47.07 -8.76
N LEU A 466 -5.45 46.40 -8.35
CA LEU A 466 -5.43 44.99 -7.94
C LEU A 466 -4.95 44.08 -9.09
N ALA A 467 -5.39 44.34 -10.31
CA ALA A 467 -4.96 43.58 -11.48
C ALA A 467 -3.45 43.70 -11.71
N GLU A 468 -2.91 44.91 -11.63
CA GLU A 468 -1.46 45.15 -11.75
C GLU A 468 -0.68 44.56 -10.58
N ALA A 469 -1.25 44.59 -9.37
CA ALA A 469 -0.63 44.03 -8.19
C ALA A 469 -0.48 42.49 -8.26
N LEU A 470 -1.50 41.79 -8.83
CA LEU A 470 -1.39 40.34 -9.10
C LEU A 470 -0.31 40.08 -10.14
N ARG A 471 -0.35 40.83 -11.26
CA ARG A 471 0.60 40.71 -12.37
C ARG A 471 2.06 40.95 -11.96
N GLN A 472 2.28 41.96 -11.10
CA GLN A 472 3.62 42.30 -10.60
C GLN A 472 3.98 41.57 -9.30
N SER A 473 3.09 40.73 -8.81
CA SER A 473 3.23 39.99 -7.53
C SER A 473 3.59 40.88 -6.33
N CYS A 474 3.00 42.09 -6.22
CA CYS A 474 3.35 43.12 -5.25
C CYS A 474 2.96 42.72 -3.81
N ASN A 475 3.92 42.38 -2.94
CA ASN A 475 3.66 42.04 -1.54
C ASN A 475 2.98 43.18 -0.78
N ILE A 476 3.47 44.41 -0.96
CA ILE A 476 3.01 45.61 -0.24
C ILE A 476 1.52 45.90 -0.53
N TYR A 477 1.11 45.71 -1.77
CA TYR A 477 -0.33 45.82 -2.14
C TYR A 477 -1.17 44.83 -1.35
N TYR A 478 -0.75 43.55 -1.28
CA TYR A 478 -1.50 42.48 -0.63
C TYR A 478 -1.51 42.62 0.89
N ILE A 479 -0.46 43.17 1.50
CA ILE A 479 -0.44 43.53 2.93
C ILE A 479 -1.54 44.56 3.20
N GLN A 480 -1.62 45.64 2.42
CA GLN A 480 -2.63 46.68 2.59
C GLN A 480 -4.05 46.15 2.30
N LEU A 481 -4.21 45.26 1.32
CA LEU A 481 -5.48 44.59 1.06
C LEU A 481 -5.88 43.68 2.23
N GLY A 482 -4.96 42.86 2.77
CA GLY A 482 -5.22 42.02 3.93
C GLY A 482 -5.63 42.82 5.18
N GLN A 483 -4.95 43.93 5.45
CA GLN A 483 -5.34 44.85 6.51
C GLN A 483 -6.75 45.43 6.29
N ARG A 484 -7.10 45.76 5.06
CA ARG A 484 -8.43 46.23 4.71
C ARG A 484 -9.53 45.16 4.84
N ILE A 485 -9.20 43.89 4.54
CA ILE A 485 -10.10 42.72 4.73
C ILE A 485 -10.32 42.50 6.23
N GLY A 486 -9.27 42.57 7.04
CA GLY A 486 -9.31 42.31 8.46
C GLY A 486 -9.29 40.84 8.84
N SER A 487 -8.88 40.56 10.08
CA SER A 487 -8.56 39.20 10.56
C SER A 487 -9.74 38.23 10.51
N GLN A 488 -10.93 38.69 10.93
CA GLN A 488 -12.13 37.82 10.96
C GLN A 488 -12.58 37.44 9.54
N THR A 489 -12.76 38.42 8.67
CA THR A 489 -13.17 38.15 7.26
C THR A 489 -12.15 37.31 6.52
N PHE A 490 -10.83 37.58 6.74
CA PHE A 490 -9.77 36.79 6.15
C PHE A 490 -9.86 35.30 6.58
N TYR A 491 -10.04 35.05 7.90
CA TYR A 491 -10.17 33.70 8.43
C TYR A 491 -11.44 32.99 7.91
N ASP A 492 -12.58 33.68 7.84
CA ASP A 492 -13.84 33.11 7.38
C ASP A 492 -13.74 32.61 5.91
N TYR A 493 -13.10 33.39 5.04
CA TYR A 493 -12.79 32.95 3.67
C TYR A 493 -11.71 31.87 3.63
N PHE A 494 -10.69 31.96 4.48
CA PHE A 494 -9.67 30.90 4.58
C PHE A 494 -10.29 29.53 4.89
N ASP A 495 -11.19 29.51 5.87
CA ASP A 495 -11.98 28.30 6.18
C ASP A 495 -12.92 27.90 5.04
N ALA A 496 -13.62 28.87 4.46
CA ALA A 496 -14.54 28.62 3.36
C ALA A 496 -13.85 27.98 2.14
N PHE A 497 -12.63 28.40 1.78
CA PHE A 497 -11.82 27.81 0.73
C PHE A 497 -11.23 26.42 1.09
N GLY A 498 -11.46 25.92 2.31
CA GLY A 498 -11.13 24.58 2.74
C GLY A 498 -9.73 24.39 3.33
N PHE A 499 -9.01 25.47 3.63
CA PHE A 499 -7.65 25.38 4.15
C PHE A 499 -7.56 24.90 5.61
N THR A 500 -8.66 24.85 6.34
CA THR A 500 -8.73 24.38 7.73
C THR A 500 -9.08 22.89 7.84
N SER A 501 -9.31 22.21 6.71
CA SER A 501 -9.76 20.81 6.67
C SER A 501 -9.13 20.06 5.50
N ARG A 502 -9.20 18.74 5.55
CA ARG A 502 -8.83 17.87 4.42
C ARG A 502 -9.65 18.21 3.18
N THR A 503 -9.05 18.00 2.01
CA THR A 503 -9.78 18.11 0.73
C THR A 503 -10.85 17.04 0.59
N GLY A 504 -10.61 15.87 1.20
CA GLY A 504 -11.49 14.71 1.12
C GLY A 504 -11.23 13.87 -0.13
N VAL A 505 -10.04 14.00 -0.73
CA VAL A 505 -9.62 13.13 -1.84
C VAL A 505 -9.67 11.65 -1.41
N ASP A 506 -10.04 10.79 -2.33
CA ASP A 506 -10.21 9.34 -2.14
C ASP A 506 -8.89 8.55 -2.02
N LEU A 507 -7.79 9.26 -1.71
CA LEU A 507 -6.48 8.69 -1.43
C LEU A 507 -6.21 8.59 0.08
N PRO A 508 -5.43 7.60 0.54
CA PRO A 508 -5.14 7.44 1.95
C PRO A 508 -4.07 8.45 2.42
N SER A 509 -4.01 8.63 3.73
CA SER A 509 -2.94 9.39 4.39
C SER A 509 -2.92 10.90 4.09
N GLU A 510 -4.02 11.47 3.55
CA GLU A 510 -4.14 12.92 3.48
C GLU A 510 -3.94 13.52 4.86
N THR A 511 -3.00 14.49 4.98
CA THR A 511 -2.67 15.08 6.28
C THR A 511 -3.86 15.80 6.89
N ASN A 512 -4.00 15.70 8.20
CA ASN A 512 -4.94 16.50 8.98
C ASN A 512 -4.23 17.59 9.78
N PHE A 513 -2.91 17.65 9.67
CA PHE A 513 -2.10 18.70 10.27
C PHE A 513 -1.99 19.85 9.28
N MET A 514 -2.46 21.02 9.67
CA MET A 514 -2.40 22.26 8.90
C MET A 514 -1.86 23.34 9.81
N GLN A 515 -0.99 24.17 9.28
CA GLN A 515 -0.40 25.26 10.03
C GLN A 515 -1.01 26.59 9.57
N TYR A 516 -1.80 27.22 10.41
CA TYR A 516 -2.43 28.53 10.15
C TYR A 516 -2.79 29.24 11.47
N TYR A 517 -3.12 30.51 11.37
CA TYR A 517 -3.60 31.30 12.49
C TYR A 517 -5.13 31.41 12.47
N LYS A 518 -5.79 31.20 13.61
CA LYS A 518 -7.22 31.47 13.78
C LYS A 518 -7.47 32.99 13.82
N ALA A 519 -8.73 33.40 13.66
CA ALA A 519 -9.10 34.82 13.62
C ALA A 519 -8.58 35.64 14.80
N ASP A 520 -8.64 35.09 16.02
CA ASP A 520 -8.15 35.70 17.25
C ASP A 520 -6.61 35.71 17.38
N GLN A 521 -5.93 34.91 16.59
CA GLN A 521 -4.46 34.81 16.51
C GLN A 521 -3.85 35.64 15.36
N LEU A 522 -4.69 36.08 14.41
CA LEU A 522 -4.29 36.92 13.27
C LEU A 522 -4.10 38.38 13.73
N GLY A 523 -2.99 38.64 14.42
CA GLY A 523 -2.53 40.03 14.69
C GLY A 523 -2.07 40.70 13.40
N GLU A 524 -1.67 41.98 13.49
CA GLU A 524 -1.28 42.79 12.32
C GLU A 524 -0.15 42.14 11.49
N VAL A 525 0.86 41.56 12.14
CA VAL A 525 2.02 40.92 11.52
C VAL A 525 1.62 39.62 10.85
N GLN A 526 0.86 38.78 11.57
CA GLN A 526 0.39 37.50 11.03
C GLN A 526 -0.55 37.69 9.82
N LEU A 527 -1.47 38.63 9.91
CA LEU A 527 -2.38 38.96 8.80
C LEU A 527 -1.62 39.50 7.59
N ALA A 528 -0.65 40.39 7.81
CA ALA A 528 0.20 40.91 6.75
C ALA A 528 0.94 39.81 6.00
N SER A 529 1.57 38.88 6.73
CA SER A 529 2.29 37.73 6.13
C SER A 529 1.34 36.74 5.45
N SER A 530 0.17 36.46 6.07
CA SER A 530 -0.85 35.57 5.50
C SER A 530 -1.43 36.12 4.19
N ALA A 531 -1.59 37.42 4.05
CA ALA A 531 -2.18 38.05 2.87
C ALA A 531 -1.40 37.81 1.56
N PHE A 532 -0.11 37.47 1.64
CA PHE A 532 0.70 37.10 0.49
C PHE A 532 1.27 35.66 0.57
N GLY A 533 0.73 34.81 1.50
CA GLY A 533 0.96 33.38 1.52
C GLY A 533 2.20 32.88 2.29
N GLN A 534 2.68 33.63 3.30
CA GLN A 534 3.92 33.29 4.02
C GLN A 534 3.72 32.89 5.51
N ALA A 535 2.49 32.86 5.99
CA ALA A 535 2.22 32.55 7.40
C ALA A 535 1.24 31.39 7.58
N MET A 536 1.06 30.57 6.56
CA MET A 536 0.33 29.32 6.61
C MET A 536 1.08 28.25 5.82
N ALA A 537 0.99 27.01 6.28
CA ALA A 537 1.47 25.86 5.53
C ALA A 537 0.29 24.91 5.20
N ILE A 538 0.16 24.59 3.93
CA ILE A 538 -0.95 23.83 3.33
C ILE A 538 -0.42 22.82 2.33
N THR A 539 -1.24 21.87 1.92
CA THR A 539 -0.83 20.89 0.89
C THR A 539 -0.95 21.46 -0.54
N PRO A 540 -0.16 20.96 -1.50
CA PRO A 540 -0.31 21.31 -2.92
C PRO A 540 -1.74 21.11 -3.44
N LEU A 541 -2.41 20.00 -3.05
CA LEU A 541 -3.78 19.72 -3.47
C LEU A 541 -4.78 20.72 -2.87
N GLN A 542 -4.62 21.16 -1.61
CA GLN A 542 -5.46 22.22 -1.05
C GLN A 542 -5.34 23.52 -1.85
N MET A 543 -4.11 23.92 -2.21
CA MET A 543 -3.92 25.12 -3.01
C MET A 543 -4.52 24.97 -4.42
N CYS A 544 -4.31 23.84 -5.08
CA CYS A 544 -4.89 23.51 -6.36
C CYS A 544 -6.42 23.61 -6.34
N THR A 545 -7.06 22.98 -5.34
CA THR A 545 -8.53 22.97 -5.16
C THR A 545 -9.08 24.36 -4.88
N ALA A 546 -8.37 25.17 -4.08
CA ALA A 546 -8.80 26.52 -3.76
C ALA A 546 -8.70 27.47 -4.99
N VAL A 547 -7.65 27.36 -5.81
CA VAL A 547 -7.56 28.11 -7.07
C VAL A 547 -8.65 27.67 -8.04
N ALA A 548 -8.92 26.35 -8.14
CA ALA A 548 -10.04 25.84 -8.94
C ALA A 548 -11.39 26.47 -8.50
N ALA A 549 -11.65 26.53 -7.20
CA ALA A 549 -12.84 27.18 -6.67
C ALA A 549 -12.90 28.69 -6.99
N ALA A 550 -11.75 29.37 -7.01
CA ALA A 550 -11.68 30.79 -7.35
C ALA A 550 -12.07 31.08 -8.81
N VAL A 551 -11.99 30.11 -9.72
CA VAL A 551 -12.18 30.32 -11.18
C VAL A 551 -13.39 29.58 -11.79
N ASN A 552 -14.01 28.65 -11.07
CA ASN A 552 -15.10 27.79 -11.57
C ASN A 552 -16.53 28.29 -11.24
N GLY A 553 -16.68 29.56 -10.91
CA GLY A 553 -17.93 30.12 -10.41
C GLY A 553 -18.05 30.15 -8.88
N GLY A 554 -16.97 29.89 -8.17
CA GLY A 554 -16.88 29.93 -6.73
C GLY A 554 -17.16 28.62 -6.00
N TYR A 555 -17.23 27.49 -6.68
CA TYR A 555 -17.59 26.21 -6.11
C TYR A 555 -16.37 25.42 -5.63
N LEU A 556 -16.30 25.16 -4.32
CA LEU A 556 -15.31 24.26 -3.75
C LEU A 556 -15.77 22.80 -3.97
N VAL A 557 -15.04 22.07 -4.81
CA VAL A 557 -15.32 20.67 -5.14
C VAL A 557 -14.40 19.74 -4.34
N THR A 558 -14.87 18.51 -4.08
CA THR A 558 -14.03 17.44 -3.55
C THR A 558 -13.22 16.83 -4.68
N PRO A 559 -11.87 16.85 -4.62
CA PRO A 559 -11.06 16.18 -5.62
C PRO A 559 -11.20 14.65 -5.49
N HIS A 560 -11.11 13.94 -6.61
CA HIS A 560 -11.18 12.48 -6.64
C HIS A 560 -10.34 11.91 -7.77
N VAL A 561 -9.93 10.65 -7.60
CA VAL A 561 -9.15 9.88 -8.59
C VAL A 561 -9.98 8.74 -9.18
N VAL A 562 -10.90 8.18 -8.40
CA VAL A 562 -11.80 7.12 -8.89
C VAL A 562 -13.06 7.76 -9.47
N ASP A 563 -13.35 7.44 -10.72
CA ASP A 563 -14.52 7.91 -11.45
C ASP A 563 -15.67 6.91 -11.40
N LYS A 564 -15.36 5.62 -11.51
CA LYS A 564 -16.34 4.53 -11.50
C LYS A 564 -15.81 3.28 -10.80
N ILE A 565 -16.75 2.53 -10.22
CA ILE A 565 -16.52 1.17 -9.75
C ILE A 565 -17.34 0.24 -10.64
N THR A 566 -16.71 -0.80 -11.21
CA THR A 566 -17.37 -1.78 -12.07
C THR A 566 -17.24 -3.19 -11.49
N ASP A 567 -18.16 -4.09 -11.85
CA ASP A 567 -18.00 -5.51 -11.57
C ASP A 567 -16.97 -6.17 -12.51
N SER A 568 -16.68 -7.43 -12.29
CA SER A 568 -15.74 -8.20 -13.14
C SER A 568 -16.20 -8.35 -14.61
N ASN A 569 -17.44 -7.99 -14.93
CA ASN A 569 -17.99 -8.01 -16.30
C ASN A 569 -17.98 -6.62 -16.95
N GLY A 570 -17.54 -5.58 -16.22
CA GLY A 570 -17.51 -4.19 -16.68
C GLY A 570 -18.83 -3.43 -16.46
N ASN A 571 -19.82 -4.00 -15.76
CA ASN A 571 -21.03 -3.27 -15.42
C ASN A 571 -20.74 -2.26 -14.31
N VAL A 572 -21.23 -1.01 -14.48
CA VAL A 572 -21.06 0.04 -13.48
C VAL A 572 -21.88 -0.29 -12.23
N ILE A 573 -21.20 -0.36 -11.08
CA ILE A 573 -21.81 -0.54 -9.75
C ILE A 573 -22.04 0.82 -9.10
N GLU A 574 -21.06 1.72 -9.23
CA GLU A 574 -21.06 3.05 -8.63
C GLU A 574 -20.37 4.03 -9.59
N GLU A 575 -20.87 5.24 -9.67
CA GLU A 575 -20.29 6.35 -10.44
C GLU A 575 -20.08 7.53 -9.50
N VAL A 576 -18.82 8.00 -9.45
CA VAL A 576 -18.43 9.14 -8.62
C VAL A 576 -18.60 10.40 -9.44
N GLY A 577 -19.66 11.16 -9.15
CA GLY A 577 -19.90 12.44 -9.80
C GLY A 577 -19.21 13.59 -9.08
N ALA A 578 -19.30 14.79 -9.67
CA ALA A 578 -18.85 16.02 -9.05
C ALA A 578 -19.49 16.23 -7.66
N ASN A 579 -18.67 16.32 -6.63
CA ASN A 579 -19.11 16.58 -5.26
C ASN A 579 -18.79 18.03 -4.87
N VAL A 580 -19.79 18.91 -4.97
CA VAL A 580 -19.66 20.31 -4.57
C VAL A 580 -19.88 20.43 -3.06
N ARG A 581 -18.82 20.81 -2.34
CA ARG A 581 -18.88 21.01 -0.89
C ARG A 581 -19.66 22.27 -0.51
N ARG A 582 -19.42 23.38 -1.21
CA ARG A 582 -20.07 24.69 -1.01
C ARG A 582 -19.70 25.67 -2.11
N GLN A 583 -20.45 26.76 -2.25
CA GLN A 583 -20.04 27.95 -2.97
C GLN A 583 -19.32 28.90 -1.99
N VAL A 584 -18.08 29.28 -2.31
CA VAL A 584 -17.20 30.10 -1.45
C VAL A 584 -17.28 31.58 -1.81
N ILE A 585 -17.35 31.86 -3.11
CA ILE A 585 -17.42 33.22 -3.67
C ILE A 585 -18.52 33.27 -4.75
N SER A 586 -18.96 34.47 -5.08
CA SER A 586 -19.92 34.70 -6.17
C SER A 586 -19.33 34.42 -7.56
N ALA A 587 -20.17 34.09 -8.51
CA ALA A 587 -19.75 33.89 -9.91
C ALA A 587 -19.11 35.17 -10.48
N SER A 588 -19.62 36.36 -10.12
CA SER A 588 -19.03 37.63 -10.57
C SER A 588 -17.62 37.87 -10.00
N THR A 589 -17.34 37.42 -8.78
CA THR A 589 -16.00 37.45 -8.19
C THR A 589 -15.08 36.48 -8.94
N SER A 590 -15.57 35.28 -9.24
CA SER A 590 -14.82 34.28 -10.03
C SER A 590 -14.48 34.83 -11.42
N ASP A 591 -15.40 35.51 -12.10
CA ASP A 591 -15.16 36.17 -13.39
C ASP A 591 -14.03 37.22 -13.29
N ALA A 592 -14.04 38.05 -12.25
CA ALA A 592 -13.00 39.04 -12.00
C ALA A 592 -11.62 38.36 -11.74
N ILE A 593 -11.61 37.26 -11.00
CA ILE A 593 -10.37 36.50 -10.75
C ILE A 593 -9.81 35.92 -12.04
N ARG A 594 -10.63 35.33 -12.90
CA ARG A 594 -10.20 34.83 -14.22
C ARG A 594 -9.54 35.92 -15.06
N GLN A 595 -10.16 37.11 -15.12
CA GLN A 595 -9.62 38.25 -15.86
C GLN A 595 -8.23 38.68 -15.36
N ILE A 596 -8.04 38.78 -14.05
CA ILE A 596 -6.73 39.23 -13.51
C ILE A 596 -5.65 38.13 -13.60
N MET A 597 -6.03 36.84 -13.54
CA MET A 597 -5.11 35.73 -13.77
C MET A 597 -4.70 35.64 -15.23
N GLU A 598 -5.62 35.88 -16.19
CA GLU A 598 -5.27 35.97 -17.61
C GLU A 598 -4.35 37.15 -17.88
N TYR A 599 -4.58 38.30 -17.24
CA TYR A 599 -3.72 39.49 -17.35
C TYR A 599 -2.31 39.22 -16.78
N GLU A 600 -2.14 38.36 -15.78
CA GLU A 600 -0.85 37.99 -15.21
C GLU A 600 0.02 37.21 -16.21
N VAL A 601 -0.54 36.28 -16.98
CA VAL A 601 0.16 35.58 -18.08
C VAL A 601 0.36 36.49 -19.31
N GLY A 602 -0.69 37.21 -19.69
CA GLY A 602 -0.68 38.37 -20.56
C GLY A 602 0.01 38.17 -21.92
N ASN A 603 -0.43 37.22 -22.72
CA ASN A 603 0.12 36.94 -24.05
C ASN A 603 1.68 36.93 -24.10
N GLY A 604 2.33 36.37 -23.08
CA GLY A 604 3.77 36.27 -22.97
C GLY A 604 4.47 37.55 -22.48
N THR A 605 3.73 38.54 -21.93
CA THR A 605 4.29 39.80 -21.40
C THR A 605 4.14 40.01 -19.89
N GLY A 606 3.33 39.19 -19.22
CA GLY A 606 3.11 39.26 -17.78
C GLY A 606 4.18 38.60 -16.93
N GLY A 607 3.96 38.54 -15.60
CA GLY A 607 4.83 37.85 -14.64
C GLY A 607 4.91 36.35 -14.91
N GLY A 608 3.80 35.74 -15.35
CA GLY A 608 3.67 34.32 -15.71
C GLY A 608 3.93 34.02 -17.20
N LYS A 609 4.59 34.89 -17.92
CA LYS A 609 4.80 34.81 -19.39
C LYS A 609 5.39 33.49 -19.89
N TYR A 610 6.13 32.77 -19.06
CA TYR A 610 6.74 31.50 -19.42
C TYR A 610 5.77 30.31 -19.40
N ALA A 611 4.56 30.50 -18.83
CA ALA A 611 3.45 29.55 -18.95
C ALA A 611 2.56 29.85 -20.18
N TYR A 612 2.83 30.90 -20.96
CA TYR A 612 2.04 31.24 -22.14
C TYR A 612 2.28 30.25 -23.26
N VAL A 613 1.19 29.70 -23.81
CA VAL A 613 1.20 28.86 -25.01
C VAL A 613 0.36 29.54 -26.07
N SER A 614 0.94 29.75 -27.26
CA SER A 614 0.27 30.41 -28.36
C SER A 614 -0.98 29.66 -28.82
N GLY A 615 -2.07 30.38 -28.99
CA GLY A 615 -3.36 29.83 -29.37
C GLY A 615 -4.29 29.51 -28.20
N TYR A 616 -3.80 29.53 -26.97
CA TYR A 616 -4.60 29.25 -25.76
C TYR A 616 -4.71 30.48 -24.87
N ARG A 617 -5.91 30.66 -24.28
CA ARG A 617 -6.14 31.64 -23.23
C ARG A 617 -5.80 31.01 -21.89
N ILE A 618 -4.74 31.47 -21.25
CA ILE A 618 -4.20 30.91 -20.01
C ILE A 618 -4.23 31.97 -18.93
N GLY A 619 -4.90 31.68 -17.81
CA GLY A 619 -4.79 32.43 -16.57
C GLY A 619 -3.80 31.77 -15.64
N GLY A 620 -2.97 32.52 -14.92
CA GLY A 620 -2.01 31.88 -14.03
C GLY A 620 -1.51 32.75 -12.91
N LYS A 621 -0.74 32.13 -11.99
CA LYS A 621 -0.01 32.82 -10.91
C LYS A 621 1.20 32.05 -10.45
N SER A 622 2.35 32.72 -10.44
CA SER A 622 3.60 32.22 -9.88
C SER A 622 3.69 32.41 -8.35
N GLY A 623 4.32 31.47 -7.66
CA GLY A 623 4.56 31.53 -6.22
C GLY A 623 5.99 31.16 -5.87
N THR A 624 6.74 32.10 -5.30
CA THR A 624 8.02 31.83 -4.65
C THR A 624 7.82 32.05 -3.14
N SER A 625 8.14 31.06 -2.32
CA SER A 625 8.04 31.14 -0.87
C SER A 625 9.34 30.69 -0.22
N GLU A 626 9.63 31.25 0.95
CA GLU A 626 10.76 30.88 1.79
C GLU A 626 10.29 29.87 2.83
N GLN A 627 11.09 28.83 3.08
CA GLN A 627 10.87 27.81 4.11
C GLN A 627 11.45 28.33 5.44
N LEU A 628 10.65 29.09 6.17
CA LEU A 628 11.09 29.79 7.39
C LEU A 628 11.35 28.86 8.59
N ASN A 629 10.86 27.64 8.55
CA ASN A 629 10.96 26.62 9.59
C ASN A 629 11.98 25.52 9.28
N MET A 630 12.71 25.63 8.18
CA MET A 630 13.79 24.73 7.79
C MET A 630 15.16 25.39 7.98
N ASP A 631 16.20 24.56 8.06
CA ASP A 631 17.56 25.05 8.07
C ASP A 631 17.88 25.84 6.81
N ARG A 632 18.70 26.87 6.97
CA ARG A 632 19.16 27.66 5.84
C ARG A 632 20.11 26.84 4.97
N ARG A 633 20.19 27.21 3.69
CA ARG A 633 21.21 26.69 2.80
C ARG A 633 22.62 27.05 3.28
N THR A 634 23.62 26.38 2.75
CA THR A 634 25.04 26.61 3.07
C THR A 634 25.53 28.04 2.76
N ASP A 635 24.86 28.75 1.83
CA ASP A 635 25.07 30.14 1.49
C ASP A 635 24.40 31.14 2.46
N GLY A 636 23.59 30.62 3.41
CA GLY A 636 22.87 31.40 4.41
C GLY A 636 21.48 31.85 3.99
N ASP A 637 21.05 31.58 2.76
CA ASP A 637 19.70 31.87 2.27
C ASP A 637 18.68 30.81 2.77
N TYR A 638 17.41 31.20 2.82
CA TYR A 638 16.33 30.26 3.10
C TYR A 638 16.13 29.30 1.92
N LYS A 639 15.83 28.04 2.23
CA LYS A 639 15.28 27.10 1.26
C LYS A 639 13.99 27.68 0.67
N LYS A 640 13.75 27.48 -0.61
CA LYS A 640 12.63 28.10 -1.33
C LYS A 640 11.75 27.05 -2.00
N VAL A 641 10.47 27.38 -2.14
CA VAL A 641 9.54 26.61 -2.97
C VAL A 641 9.15 27.45 -4.18
N ALA A 642 9.30 26.87 -5.36
CA ALA A 642 8.84 27.46 -6.60
C ALA A 642 7.56 26.75 -7.05
N SER A 643 6.45 27.48 -7.18
CA SER A 643 5.18 26.93 -7.64
C SER A 643 4.51 27.77 -8.71
N PHE A 644 3.65 27.16 -9.50
CA PHE A 644 2.81 27.84 -10.49
C PHE A 644 1.45 27.16 -10.62
N ALA A 645 0.38 27.97 -10.58
CA ALA A 645 -0.98 27.54 -10.90
C ALA A 645 -1.42 28.16 -12.22
N ALA A 646 -1.85 27.35 -13.18
CA ALA A 646 -2.45 27.80 -14.42
C ALA A 646 -3.83 27.20 -14.63
N VAL A 647 -4.73 27.98 -15.23
CA VAL A 647 -6.07 27.52 -15.59
C VAL A 647 -6.34 27.82 -17.05
N LEU A 648 -7.03 26.91 -17.73
CA LEU A 648 -7.35 27.05 -19.14
C LEU A 648 -8.67 26.37 -19.52
N PRO A 649 -9.44 26.90 -20.51
CA PRO A 649 -9.31 28.25 -21.03
C PRO A 649 -9.56 29.30 -19.93
N ALA A 650 -8.93 30.49 -20.00
CA ALA A 650 -9.04 31.47 -18.91
C ALA A 650 -10.44 32.06 -18.75
N ASP A 651 -11.25 32.08 -19.80
CA ASP A 651 -12.63 32.60 -19.77
C ASP A 651 -13.67 31.60 -19.26
N ASP A 652 -13.48 30.30 -19.46
CA ASP A 652 -14.30 29.22 -18.92
C ASP A 652 -13.43 28.02 -18.53
N PRO A 653 -12.71 28.09 -17.44
CA PRO A 653 -11.71 27.08 -17.08
C PRO A 653 -12.31 25.68 -16.97
N GLU A 654 -11.65 24.74 -17.64
CA GLU A 654 -11.93 23.31 -17.56
C GLU A 654 -10.91 22.59 -16.71
N ILE A 655 -9.63 22.94 -16.85
CA ILE A 655 -8.55 22.33 -16.08
C ILE A 655 -7.68 23.37 -15.36
N ILE A 656 -7.11 22.94 -14.27
CA ILE A 656 -5.99 23.58 -13.57
C ILE A 656 -4.77 22.68 -13.69
N VAL A 657 -3.62 23.29 -14.01
CA VAL A 657 -2.30 22.68 -13.97
C VAL A 657 -1.53 23.33 -12.84
N TYR A 658 -1.15 22.56 -11.84
CA TYR A 658 -0.41 23.01 -10.67
C TYR A 658 0.94 22.30 -10.61
N VAL A 659 2.05 23.05 -10.53
CA VAL A 659 3.39 22.51 -10.37
C VAL A 659 4.06 23.15 -9.17
N MET A 660 4.75 22.33 -8.36
CA MET A 660 5.56 22.76 -7.23
C MET A 660 6.91 22.04 -7.26
N LEU A 661 7.99 22.82 -7.15
CA LEU A 661 9.37 22.36 -7.00
C LEU A 661 9.89 22.87 -5.66
N ASP A 662 10.25 21.98 -4.76
CA ASP A 662 10.66 22.28 -3.40
C ASP A 662 12.17 22.20 -3.28
N ASP A 663 12.75 23.29 -2.84
CA ASP A 663 14.18 23.54 -2.74
C ASP A 663 14.95 23.37 -4.06
N PRO A 664 14.53 24.08 -5.13
CA PRO A 664 15.31 24.09 -6.37
C PRO A 664 16.64 24.82 -6.17
N ASN A 665 17.75 24.12 -6.41
CA ASN A 665 19.09 24.67 -6.29
C ASN A 665 19.66 25.04 -7.66
N ASN A 666 18.99 25.97 -8.36
CA ASN A 666 19.42 26.43 -9.65
C ASN A 666 20.39 27.62 -9.54
N ALA A 667 21.63 27.44 -10.00
CA ALA A 667 22.69 28.46 -9.93
C ALA A 667 22.36 29.79 -10.64
N LYS A 668 21.30 29.82 -11.48
CA LYS A 668 20.94 31.01 -12.28
C LYS A 668 19.79 31.82 -11.68
N THR A 669 18.88 31.16 -10.98
CA THR A 669 17.65 31.77 -10.44
C THR A 669 16.93 30.89 -9.47
N ASP A 670 16.22 31.52 -8.55
CA ASP A 670 15.28 30.88 -7.62
C ASP A 670 13.82 31.39 -7.79
N TYR A 671 13.58 32.17 -8.87
CA TYR A 671 12.25 32.70 -9.15
C TYR A 671 11.35 31.65 -9.83
N SER A 672 10.22 31.36 -9.24
CA SER A 672 9.22 30.39 -9.74
C SER A 672 8.74 30.67 -11.16
N SER A 673 8.69 31.96 -11.57
CA SER A 673 8.36 32.33 -12.96
C SER A 673 9.38 31.81 -13.98
N LEU A 674 10.59 31.46 -13.56
CA LEU A 674 11.64 30.90 -14.41
C LEU A 674 11.83 29.40 -14.20
N LEU A 675 11.31 28.84 -13.11
CA LEU A 675 11.46 27.43 -12.72
C LEU A 675 10.17 26.62 -12.97
N ALA A 676 9.07 27.00 -12.33
CA ALA A 676 7.80 26.26 -12.41
C ALA A 676 6.91 26.68 -13.60
N ALA A 677 6.91 27.97 -14.00
CA ALA A 677 6.06 28.43 -15.10
C ALA A 677 6.39 27.77 -16.46
N PRO A 678 7.67 27.58 -16.85
CA PRO A 678 8.00 26.87 -18.09
C PRO A 678 7.50 25.41 -18.09
N VAL A 679 7.55 24.74 -16.95
CA VAL A 679 7.06 23.35 -16.80
C VAL A 679 5.56 23.30 -17.07
N VAL A 680 4.81 24.23 -16.47
CA VAL A 680 3.36 24.35 -16.71
C VAL A 680 3.07 24.68 -18.19
N GLY A 681 3.83 25.59 -18.80
CA GLY A 681 3.70 25.90 -20.24
C GLY A 681 3.92 24.69 -21.12
N ASN A 682 4.96 23.90 -20.84
CA ASN A 682 5.27 22.67 -21.57
C ASN A 682 4.14 21.63 -21.39
N ILE A 683 3.68 21.40 -20.18
CA ILE A 683 2.55 20.50 -19.90
C ILE A 683 1.31 20.96 -20.70
N ILE A 684 0.93 22.23 -20.62
CA ILE A 684 -0.23 22.78 -21.34
C ILE A 684 -0.07 22.61 -22.85
N SER A 685 1.14 22.79 -23.39
CA SER A 685 1.39 22.72 -24.84
C SER A 685 1.09 21.35 -25.44
N GLU A 686 1.13 20.29 -24.64
CA GLU A 686 0.81 18.93 -25.08
C GLU A 686 -0.56 18.46 -24.56
N VAL A 687 -0.94 18.81 -23.33
CA VAL A 687 -2.21 18.38 -22.71
C VAL A 687 -3.41 19.10 -23.36
N ALA A 688 -3.32 20.42 -23.64
CA ALA A 688 -4.45 21.15 -24.19
C ALA A 688 -4.86 20.65 -25.59
N PRO A 689 -3.97 20.42 -26.57
CA PRO A 689 -4.36 19.82 -27.85
C PRO A 689 -4.89 18.37 -27.73
N TYR A 690 -4.47 17.65 -26.72
CA TYR A 690 -4.94 16.28 -26.47
C TYR A 690 -6.36 16.25 -25.93
N LEU A 691 -6.71 17.14 -25.02
CA LEU A 691 -8.04 17.22 -24.42
C LEU A 691 -9.09 17.86 -25.35
N GLY A 692 -8.70 18.65 -26.36
CA GLY A 692 -9.53 19.30 -27.39
C GLY A 692 -9.65 20.81 -27.19
#